data_cd81d0d963c7cb8c96216c7e0034f485
#
_entry.id   cd81d0d963c7cb8c96216c7e0034f485
#
_cell.length_a   1.000
_cell.length_b   1.000
_cell.length_c   1.000
_cell.angle_alpha   90.00
_cell.angle_beta   90.00
_cell.angle_gamma   90.00
#
_symmetry.space_group_name_H-M   'P 1'
#
loop_
_entity.id
_entity.type
_entity.pdbx_description
1 polymer ?
#
loop_
_entity_poly.entity_id
_entity_poly.type
_entity_poly.pdbx_seq_one_letter_code
_entity_poly.pdbx_strand_id
1 'polypeptide(L)'
;MQYPECFPKRTLTRCILLGLGAMSAAHAADTKFDVDTLKSMGISPAVADYYSAEPRFPSGANSVVLVVNGVRMATTTVQFDQNGAPCLTHDVLDRANIAWPGRDVVTACVNLKSFYPDAVTTPKPSQNVLDLLVPPEAVRSRDPAPVYGQGGRGAMLNYNLFTVRTQAPGSHSNTYYADTTFGFNAGDWLFRSHEIYSGQDGKSQFQHQEAYIQRTFTQYKSTFQAGQLSLRSNLFSAPLFTGVQFFPEMQLGEDSSTSVSGIAQTPSRVEVRQAGVLIYSTLVPSGPFTLNRLPLINGSSDLQVTVIEANGSRHGFMVPAASFANNFVTPEKGVSFAMGKPRTIGGDVSYLRSNWFVTATDVMPLPHIHANLTTGLLVGQDYRSVGLAVDASPTRRIRAYVRSVFADDARIDHKGFKGQSGISAILTEAMSLSASVTHQTRGYRELADSPSYLDLYYANTKDSFNTTVSYSTQHFGGFSAGYTRIAGFDGSNSNRALLSWNKNFKKVSVSVSADIGSGRGMSNLYYANISFPIGDNAGYVSANAFRTGDQTQAGVTYDQQVNDYFGYNVSAATQAPGGHQNYTASVRALPRYTQFGATATATSDSAQSYSASLTGGVAFDGMHPLFSPYAIGDTYAVMQAGDLSGARIITPAGPVWTDYSGRAVAPNLTPYRNSRLELGVEGLPRNVEVKDAVNVLDAGRGSVGRVAFKAVRIRHLLLEVRDAQGKSLEGASVLAPDGRFLTIVGPESKLFVDADQFANGALQVKPETGSACFIHFKPDAHPDDNAIYETASTMCAGN
;
A
#
# COMPACT_ATOMS: atom_id res chain seq x y z
N MET A 1 -29.43 54.55 20.51
CA MET A 1 -29.82 54.77 19.12
C MET A 1 -29.75 53.45 18.40
N GLN A 2 -30.80 52.80 18.36
CA GLN A 2 -31.73 52.30 17.34
C GLN A 2 -31.00 51.50 16.21
N TYR A 3 -31.21 50.19 16.27
CA TYR A 3 -31.08 49.24 15.14
C TYR A 3 -32.22 49.49 14.16
N PRO A 4 -32.05 49.14 12.86
CA PRO A 4 -33.18 48.69 12.08
C PRO A 4 -33.07 47.19 11.75
N GLU A 5 -34.22 46.56 11.99
CA GLU A 5 -34.56 45.18 11.62
C GLU A 5 -34.87 45.02 10.12
N CYS A 6 -34.91 43.72 9.75
CA CYS A 6 -35.70 43.16 8.66
C CYS A 6 -35.08 42.98 7.28
N PHE A 7 -34.70 41.75 7.00
CA PHE A 7 -34.90 41.15 5.69
C PHE A 7 -35.91 39.98 5.78
N PRO A 8 -36.90 39.91 4.91
CA PRO A 8 -38.00 38.96 5.02
C PRO A 8 -37.65 37.58 4.49
N LYS A 9 -37.94 36.55 5.31
CA LYS A 9 -37.71 35.09 5.11
C LYS A 9 -38.47 34.43 3.94
N ARG A 10 -39.08 35.17 3.02
CA ARG A 10 -39.92 34.58 1.94
C ARG A 10 -39.34 34.64 0.52
N THR A 11 -38.19 35.24 0.32
CA THR A 11 -37.58 35.35 -1.03
C THR A 11 -36.49 34.30 -1.30
N LEU A 12 -35.94 33.68 -0.26
CA LEU A 12 -34.87 32.66 -0.43
C LEU A 12 -35.41 31.28 -0.86
N THR A 13 -36.66 30.98 -0.59
CA THR A 13 -37.26 29.68 -0.91
C THR A 13 -37.71 29.57 -2.38
N ARG A 14 -37.86 30.69 -3.10
CA ARG A 14 -38.26 30.67 -4.52
C ARG A 14 -37.08 30.63 -5.50
N CYS A 15 -35.89 31.04 -5.10
CA CYS A 15 -34.70 30.91 -5.95
C CYS A 15 -34.04 29.53 -5.91
N ILE A 16 -34.31 28.69 -4.89
CA ILE A 16 -33.76 27.34 -4.78
C ILE A 16 -34.60 26.34 -5.59
N LEU A 17 -35.88 26.62 -5.87
CA LEU A 17 -36.76 25.72 -6.64
C LEU A 17 -36.72 25.93 -8.17
N LEU A 18 -36.03 26.95 -8.66
CA LEU A 18 -35.83 27.18 -10.10
C LEU A 18 -34.45 26.75 -10.62
N GLY A 19 -33.52 26.28 -9.73
CA GLY A 19 -32.20 25.75 -10.08
C GLY A 19 -32.13 24.23 -10.26
N LEU A 20 -33.22 23.51 -9.99
CA LEU A 20 -33.24 22.05 -10.02
C LEU A 20 -33.91 21.44 -11.28
N GLY A 21 -34.18 22.24 -12.28
CA GLY A 21 -34.93 21.83 -13.48
C GLY A 21 -34.12 21.66 -14.77
N ALA A 22 -32.79 21.71 -14.74
CA ALA A 22 -31.95 21.54 -15.94
C ALA A 22 -30.73 20.69 -15.70
N MET A 23 -30.89 19.46 -15.19
CA MET A 23 -29.95 18.39 -15.47
C MET A 23 -30.45 17.66 -16.71
N SER A 24 -30.17 18.24 -17.86
CA SER A 24 -30.23 17.55 -19.15
C SER A 24 -29.25 16.39 -19.06
N ALA A 25 -29.74 15.15 -19.16
CA ALA A 25 -28.95 14.01 -19.47
C ALA A 25 -28.07 14.36 -20.68
N ALA A 26 -26.77 14.46 -20.49
CA ALA A 26 -25.85 14.47 -21.62
C ALA A 26 -25.96 13.11 -22.31
N HIS A 27 -26.84 13.01 -23.28
CA HIS A 27 -26.76 11.98 -24.28
C HIS A 27 -25.42 12.17 -24.98
N ALA A 28 -24.62 11.12 -25.07
CA ALA A 28 -23.46 11.09 -25.93
C ALA A 28 -23.93 11.57 -27.32
N ALA A 29 -23.40 12.69 -27.77
CA ALA A 29 -23.73 13.21 -29.08
C ALA A 29 -23.31 12.15 -30.10
N ASP A 30 -24.26 11.64 -30.89
CA ASP A 30 -23.98 10.85 -32.08
C ASP A 30 -22.97 11.64 -32.93
N THR A 31 -21.74 11.22 -32.96
CA THR A 31 -20.69 11.81 -33.77
C THR A 31 -20.96 11.43 -35.23
N LYS A 32 -21.75 12.23 -35.92
CA LYS A 32 -21.98 12.05 -37.37
C LYS A 32 -20.78 12.61 -38.12
N PHE A 33 -20.01 11.74 -38.74
CA PHE A 33 -18.97 12.11 -39.65
C PHE A 33 -19.56 12.60 -40.97
N ASP A 34 -19.02 13.70 -41.51
CA ASP A 34 -19.37 14.16 -42.83
C ASP A 34 -18.73 13.23 -43.88
N VAL A 35 -19.58 12.37 -44.43
CA VAL A 35 -19.19 11.34 -45.42
C VAL A 35 -18.64 11.96 -46.70
N ASP A 36 -19.07 13.14 -47.07
CA ASP A 36 -18.62 13.80 -48.31
C ASP A 36 -17.20 14.40 -48.12
N THR A 37 -16.92 14.91 -46.95
CA THR A 37 -15.54 15.31 -46.57
C THR A 37 -14.57 14.13 -46.52
N LEU A 38 -14.99 12.98 -45.96
CA LEU A 38 -14.19 11.77 -45.94
C LEU A 38 -13.90 11.23 -47.35
N LYS A 39 -14.90 11.23 -48.23
CA LYS A 39 -14.72 10.83 -49.66
C LYS A 39 -13.76 11.76 -50.39
N SER A 40 -13.84 13.07 -50.12
CA SER A 40 -12.90 14.03 -50.74
C SER A 40 -11.46 13.84 -50.28
N MET A 41 -11.24 13.26 -49.10
CA MET A 41 -9.92 12.87 -48.56
C MET A 41 -9.45 11.47 -48.99
N GLY A 42 -10.24 10.77 -49.87
CA GLY A 42 -9.94 9.40 -50.26
C GLY A 42 -10.18 8.31 -49.21
N ILE A 43 -10.89 8.65 -48.14
CA ILE A 43 -11.22 7.72 -47.06
C ILE A 43 -12.55 7.03 -47.35
N SER A 44 -12.60 5.71 -47.22
CA SER A 44 -13.81 4.94 -47.48
C SER A 44 -14.93 5.35 -46.51
N PRO A 45 -16.19 5.52 -46.98
CA PRO A 45 -17.37 5.76 -46.12
C PRO A 45 -17.56 4.72 -45.02
N ALA A 46 -17.09 3.49 -45.23
CA ALA A 46 -17.15 2.43 -44.24
C ALA A 46 -16.35 2.77 -42.94
N VAL A 47 -15.39 3.69 -43.02
CA VAL A 47 -14.67 4.21 -41.85
C VAL A 47 -15.57 5.10 -41.00
N ALA A 48 -16.41 5.93 -41.63
CA ALA A 48 -17.40 6.74 -40.90
C ALA A 48 -18.43 5.87 -40.18
N ASP A 49 -18.91 4.82 -40.84
CA ASP A 49 -19.86 3.88 -40.26
C ASP A 49 -19.23 3.10 -39.08
N TYR A 50 -17.95 2.79 -39.17
CA TYR A 50 -17.22 2.09 -38.11
C TYR A 50 -17.05 2.98 -36.86
N TYR A 51 -16.72 4.26 -37.00
CA TYR A 51 -16.52 5.20 -35.89
C TYR A 51 -17.80 5.86 -35.38
N SER A 52 -18.90 5.80 -36.13
CA SER A 52 -20.22 6.26 -35.67
C SER A 52 -20.97 5.19 -34.87
N ALA A 53 -20.58 3.92 -34.99
CA ALA A 53 -21.12 2.84 -34.16
C ALA A 53 -20.47 2.84 -32.75
N GLU A 54 -21.21 2.33 -31.76
CA GLU A 54 -20.61 2.11 -30.44
C GLU A 54 -19.30 1.31 -30.57
N PRO A 55 -18.25 1.65 -29.81
CA PRO A 55 -16.97 0.94 -29.86
C PRO A 55 -17.18 -0.55 -29.63
N ARG A 56 -16.77 -1.38 -30.60
CA ARG A 56 -16.89 -2.85 -30.53
C ARG A 56 -15.57 -3.52 -30.89
N PHE A 57 -15.36 -4.73 -30.35
CA PHE A 57 -14.22 -5.54 -30.75
C PHE A 57 -14.36 -5.95 -32.23
N PRO A 58 -13.26 -5.95 -33.00
CA PRO A 58 -13.26 -6.52 -34.35
C PRO A 58 -13.67 -7.99 -34.33
N SER A 59 -14.34 -8.45 -35.39
CA SER A 59 -14.66 -9.86 -35.52
C SER A 59 -13.42 -10.74 -35.60
N GLY A 60 -13.44 -11.89 -34.96
CA GLY A 60 -12.31 -12.82 -34.89
C GLY A 60 -11.69 -12.88 -33.49
N ALA A 61 -10.47 -13.37 -33.44
CA ALA A 61 -9.73 -13.60 -32.19
C ALA A 61 -9.10 -12.30 -31.64
N ASN A 62 -9.53 -11.84 -30.46
CA ASN A 62 -8.98 -10.68 -29.80
C ASN A 62 -8.43 -11.04 -28.41
N SER A 63 -7.28 -10.50 -28.06
CA SER A 63 -6.70 -10.65 -26.74
C SER A 63 -7.38 -9.67 -25.78
N VAL A 64 -8.02 -10.19 -24.73
CA VAL A 64 -8.76 -9.38 -23.75
C VAL A 64 -8.40 -9.76 -22.33
N VAL A 65 -8.49 -8.80 -21.44
CA VAL A 65 -8.41 -9.03 -20.00
C VAL A 65 -9.81 -9.36 -19.48
N LEU A 66 -9.96 -10.53 -18.90
CA LEU A 66 -11.21 -10.92 -18.23
C LEU A 66 -11.32 -10.23 -16.88
N VAL A 67 -12.46 -9.59 -16.63
CA VAL A 67 -12.82 -9.03 -15.33
C VAL A 67 -14.10 -9.70 -14.87
N VAL A 68 -14.12 -10.27 -13.67
CA VAL A 68 -15.30 -10.95 -13.09
C VAL A 68 -15.64 -10.26 -11.78
N ASN A 69 -16.85 -9.72 -11.69
CA ASN A 69 -17.33 -8.98 -10.52
C ASN A 69 -16.34 -7.89 -10.05
N GLY A 70 -15.72 -7.17 -11.00
CA GLY A 70 -14.72 -6.12 -10.73
C GLY A 70 -13.29 -6.64 -10.46
N VAL A 71 -13.08 -7.94 -10.38
CA VAL A 71 -11.78 -8.56 -10.17
C VAL A 71 -11.16 -8.94 -11.52
N ARG A 72 -9.95 -8.45 -11.79
CA ARG A 72 -9.20 -8.87 -13.00
C ARG A 72 -8.69 -10.29 -12.80
N MET A 73 -9.04 -11.17 -13.74
CA MET A 73 -8.71 -12.60 -13.69
C MET A 73 -7.47 -12.91 -14.55
N ALA A 74 -7.66 -13.10 -15.83
CA ALA A 74 -6.61 -13.52 -16.77
C ALA A 74 -6.71 -12.73 -18.09
N THR A 75 -5.61 -12.63 -18.81
CA THR A 75 -5.62 -12.23 -20.22
C THR A 75 -5.80 -13.49 -21.07
N THR A 76 -6.79 -13.49 -21.96
CA THR A 76 -7.05 -14.63 -22.83
C THR A 76 -7.54 -14.18 -24.20
N THR A 77 -7.45 -15.06 -25.17
CA THR A 77 -7.99 -14.79 -26.50
C THR A 77 -9.46 -15.20 -26.56
N VAL A 78 -10.34 -14.26 -26.92
CA VAL A 78 -11.77 -14.46 -27.06
C VAL A 78 -12.17 -14.20 -28.51
N GLN A 79 -12.99 -15.07 -29.07
CA GLN A 79 -13.57 -14.86 -30.41
C GLN A 79 -14.77 -13.90 -30.30
N PHE A 80 -14.83 -12.93 -31.20
CA PHE A 80 -15.95 -11.99 -31.31
C PHE A 80 -16.62 -12.16 -32.67
N ASP A 81 -17.95 -12.06 -32.70
CA ASP A 81 -18.72 -12.08 -33.93
C ASP A 81 -18.67 -10.71 -34.65
N GLN A 82 -19.38 -10.61 -35.79
CA GLN A 82 -19.46 -9.36 -36.59
C GLN A 82 -20.15 -8.22 -35.83
N ASN A 83 -20.93 -8.51 -34.81
CA ASN A 83 -21.59 -7.53 -33.94
C ASN A 83 -20.77 -7.15 -32.70
N GLY A 84 -19.56 -7.73 -32.52
CA GLY A 84 -18.71 -7.52 -31.36
C GLY A 84 -19.18 -8.29 -30.12
N ALA A 85 -20.05 -9.31 -30.28
CA ALA A 85 -20.45 -10.18 -29.19
C ALA A 85 -19.39 -11.26 -28.92
N PRO A 86 -18.99 -11.47 -27.65
CA PRO A 86 -17.97 -12.45 -27.31
C PRO A 86 -18.50 -13.89 -27.32
N CYS A 87 -17.74 -14.80 -27.87
CA CYS A 87 -17.95 -16.22 -27.77
C CYS A 87 -17.32 -16.74 -26.46
N LEU A 88 -18.11 -16.98 -25.45
CA LEU A 88 -17.64 -17.53 -24.17
C LEU A 88 -17.53 -19.05 -24.29
N THR A 89 -16.32 -19.53 -24.56
CA THR A 89 -16.03 -20.98 -24.57
C THR A 89 -15.77 -21.50 -23.16
N HIS A 90 -15.76 -22.82 -23.01
CA HIS A 90 -15.44 -23.47 -21.73
C HIS A 90 -14.04 -23.00 -21.19
N ASP A 91 -13.03 -22.90 -22.06
CA ASP A 91 -11.70 -22.39 -21.67
C ASP A 91 -11.76 -20.94 -21.16
N VAL A 92 -12.55 -20.08 -21.79
CA VAL A 92 -12.74 -18.69 -21.35
C VAL A 92 -13.44 -18.65 -19.99
N LEU A 93 -14.46 -19.48 -19.76
CA LEU A 93 -15.17 -19.55 -18.48
C LEU A 93 -14.30 -20.14 -17.37
N ASP A 94 -13.47 -21.13 -17.68
CA ASP A 94 -12.49 -21.68 -16.73
C ASP A 94 -11.45 -20.63 -16.31
N ARG A 95 -10.93 -19.88 -17.28
CA ARG A 95 -10.01 -18.75 -16.99
C ARG A 95 -10.69 -17.61 -16.24
N ALA A 96 -11.99 -17.43 -16.44
CA ALA A 96 -12.82 -16.51 -15.68
C ALA A 96 -13.21 -17.04 -14.29
N ASN A 97 -12.87 -18.30 -13.97
CA ASN A 97 -13.25 -19.00 -12.74
C ASN A 97 -14.77 -19.07 -12.53
N ILE A 98 -15.54 -19.18 -13.62
CA ILE A 98 -17.01 -19.29 -13.60
C ILE A 98 -17.41 -20.75 -13.68
N ALA A 99 -18.30 -21.17 -12.76
CA ALA A 99 -18.85 -22.52 -12.74
C ALA A 99 -19.76 -22.73 -13.95
N TRP A 100 -19.57 -23.87 -14.64
CA TRP A 100 -20.36 -24.27 -15.78
C TRP A 100 -21.05 -25.59 -15.48
N PRO A 101 -22.41 -25.65 -15.47
CA PRO A 101 -23.14 -26.86 -15.13
C PRO A 101 -23.31 -27.85 -16.32
N GLY A 102 -22.95 -27.47 -17.54
CA GLY A 102 -23.06 -28.33 -18.73
C GLY A 102 -21.88 -29.28 -18.90
N ARG A 103 -22.17 -30.55 -19.24
CA ARG A 103 -21.17 -31.63 -19.41
C ARG A 103 -20.68 -31.85 -20.84
N ASP A 104 -21.36 -31.33 -21.83
CA ASP A 104 -21.15 -31.78 -23.22
C ASP A 104 -20.99 -30.59 -24.19
N VAL A 105 -19.85 -30.24 -24.57
CA VAL A 105 -19.36 -29.53 -25.77
C VAL A 105 -18.28 -28.50 -25.42
N VAL A 106 -17.04 -28.87 -25.67
CA VAL A 106 -15.82 -28.11 -25.31
C VAL A 106 -15.63 -26.84 -26.16
N THR A 107 -16.30 -26.69 -27.30
CA THR A 107 -16.03 -25.65 -28.30
C THR A 107 -17.19 -24.71 -28.63
N ALA A 108 -18.39 -24.92 -28.10
CA ALA A 108 -19.52 -24.05 -28.39
C ALA A 108 -19.49 -22.75 -27.56
N CYS A 109 -19.95 -21.65 -28.19
CA CYS A 109 -20.20 -20.41 -27.50
C CYS A 109 -21.37 -20.54 -26.52
N VAL A 110 -21.12 -20.19 -25.28
CA VAL A 110 -22.08 -20.33 -24.20
C VAL A 110 -22.81 -19.02 -23.96
N ASN A 111 -24.12 -19.06 -23.85
CA ASN A 111 -24.87 -17.92 -23.34
C ASN A 111 -24.96 -17.98 -21.82
N LEU A 112 -24.22 -17.11 -21.15
CA LEU A 112 -24.17 -17.08 -19.68
C LEU A 112 -25.54 -16.82 -19.02
N LYS A 113 -26.41 -16.04 -19.68
CA LYS A 113 -27.76 -15.73 -19.18
C LYS A 113 -28.68 -16.95 -19.14
N SER A 114 -28.42 -18.00 -19.94
CA SER A 114 -29.20 -19.21 -19.90
C SER A 114 -29.05 -20.01 -18.60
N PHE A 115 -27.94 -19.78 -17.85
CA PHE A 115 -27.61 -20.46 -16.60
C PHE A 115 -27.69 -19.52 -15.41
N TYR A 116 -27.33 -18.28 -15.64
CA TYR A 116 -27.32 -17.18 -14.65
C TYR A 116 -28.11 -16.01 -15.25
N PRO A 117 -29.43 -15.92 -15.01
CA PRO A 117 -30.30 -14.91 -15.64
C PRO A 117 -29.81 -13.47 -15.37
N ASP A 118 -29.19 -13.23 -14.21
CA ASP A 118 -28.69 -11.93 -13.79
C ASP A 118 -27.27 -11.64 -14.31
N ALA A 119 -26.67 -12.55 -15.10
CA ALA A 119 -25.33 -12.32 -15.63
C ALA A 119 -25.34 -11.24 -16.71
N VAL A 120 -24.35 -10.35 -16.65
CA VAL A 120 -24.15 -9.29 -17.64
C VAL A 120 -22.75 -9.41 -18.21
N THR A 121 -22.66 -9.38 -19.54
CA THR A 121 -21.39 -9.39 -20.27
C THR A 121 -21.22 -8.04 -20.96
N THR A 122 -20.16 -7.29 -20.59
CA THR A 122 -19.91 -5.96 -21.11
C THR A 122 -18.52 -5.90 -21.77
N PRO A 123 -18.44 -5.93 -23.11
CA PRO A 123 -17.19 -5.68 -23.81
C PRO A 123 -16.77 -4.20 -23.68
N LYS A 124 -15.49 -3.95 -23.38
CA LYS A 124 -14.87 -2.60 -23.31
C LYS A 124 -13.66 -2.53 -24.25
N PRO A 125 -13.87 -2.32 -25.56
CA PRO A 125 -12.83 -2.42 -26.58
C PRO A 125 -11.68 -1.41 -26.35
N SER A 126 -11.99 -0.18 -25.95
CA SER A 126 -10.97 0.86 -25.68
C SER A 126 -9.99 0.50 -24.56
N GLN A 127 -10.34 -0.49 -23.73
CA GLN A 127 -9.53 -0.96 -22.60
C GLN A 127 -8.99 -2.39 -22.82
N ASN A 128 -9.35 -3.04 -23.93
CA ASN A 128 -9.14 -4.45 -24.18
C ASN A 128 -9.66 -5.34 -23.03
N VAL A 129 -10.83 -5.00 -22.45
CA VAL A 129 -11.43 -5.68 -21.31
C VAL A 129 -12.76 -6.32 -21.70
N LEU A 130 -12.97 -7.54 -21.24
CA LEU A 130 -14.27 -8.21 -21.21
C LEU A 130 -14.72 -8.32 -19.74
N ASP A 131 -15.74 -7.54 -19.39
CA ASP A 131 -16.28 -7.46 -18.03
C ASP A 131 -17.49 -8.39 -17.89
N LEU A 132 -17.39 -9.31 -16.95
CA LEU A 132 -18.42 -10.34 -16.66
C LEU A 132 -18.95 -10.09 -15.25
N LEU A 133 -20.17 -9.63 -15.14
CA LEU A 133 -20.88 -9.55 -13.86
C LEU A 133 -21.73 -10.81 -13.70
N VAL A 134 -21.45 -11.59 -12.68
CA VAL A 134 -22.14 -12.86 -12.40
C VAL A 134 -22.53 -12.96 -10.93
N PRO A 135 -23.61 -13.72 -10.59
CA PRO A 135 -23.97 -13.92 -9.21
C PRO A 135 -22.85 -14.68 -8.45
N PRO A 136 -22.73 -14.49 -7.12
CA PRO A 136 -21.63 -15.09 -6.34
C PRO A 136 -21.53 -16.62 -6.44
N GLU A 137 -22.65 -17.30 -6.58
CA GLU A 137 -22.72 -18.75 -6.77
C GLU A 137 -22.19 -19.23 -8.12
N ALA A 138 -22.12 -18.35 -9.09
CA ALA A 138 -21.54 -18.65 -10.41
C ALA A 138 -20.00 -18.64 -10.37
N VAL A 139 -19.41 -17.97 -9.40
CA VAL A 139 -17.96 -17.99 -9.23
C VAL A 139 -17.60 -19.27 -8.50
N ARG A 140 -16.79 -20.14 -9.15
CA ARG A 140 -16.33 -21.36 -8.49
C ARG A 140 -15.67 -21.00 -7.18
N SER A 141 -16.13 -21.56 -6.07
CA SER A 141 -15.34 -21.59 -4.86
C SER A 141 -14.04 -22.34 -5.21
N ARG A 142 -12.90 -21.66 -5.04
CA ARG A 142 -11.60 -22.28 -5.33
C ARG A 142 -11.45 -23.55 -4.48
N ASP A 143 -11.70 -24.71 -5.09
CA ASP A 143 -11.17 -25.99 -4.63
C ASP A 143 -10.56 -26.68 -5.87
N PRO A 144 -9.29 -27.04 -5.88
CA PRO A 144 -8.38 -27.32 -4.77
C PRO A 144 -7.64 -26.08 -4.25
N ALA A 145 -7.16 -26.17 -3.02
CA ALA A 145 -6.37 -25.11 -2.38
C ALA A 145 -5.35 -24.53 -3.38
N PRO A 146 -5.33 -23.21 -3.60
CA PRO A 146 -4.43 -22.62 -4.58
C PRO A 146 -3.01 -23.03 -4.25
N VAL A 147 -2.29 -23.54 -5.25
CA VAL A 147 -0.88 -23.90 -5.12
C VAL A 147 -0.10 -22.60 -5.13
N TYR A 148 0.19 -22.10 -3.96
CA TYR A 148 1.04 -20.92 -3.83
C TYR A 148 2.49 -21.28 -4.13
N GLY A 149 3.18 -20.42 -4.88
CA GLY A 149 4.63 -20.56 -5.07
C GLY A 149 5.33 -20.59 -3.72
N GLN A 150 6.04 -21.67 -3.46
CA GLN A 150 6.77 -21.90 -2.21
C GLN A 150 8.26 -22.03 -2.50
N GLY A 151 9.08 -21.81 -1.47
CA GLY A 151 10.52 -22.02 -1.57
C GLY A 151 11.30 -20.78 -2.04
N GLY A 152 12.47 -21.04 -2.60
CA GLY A 152 13.44 -20.00 -2.93
C GLY A 152 14.45 -19.79 -1.80
N ARG A 153 15.50 -19.01 -2.12
CA ARG A 153 16.57 -18.63 -1.18
C ARG A 153 16.92 -17.17 -1.39
N GLY A 154 17.15 -16.46 -0.30
CA GLY A 154 17.61 -15.08 -0.34
C GLY A 154 17.82 -14.54 1.07
N ALA A 155 18.68 -13.54 1.17
CA ALA A 155 18.87 -12.79 2.39
C ALA A 155 18.35 -11.36 2.20
N MET A 156 18.06 -10.68 3.29
CA MET A 156 17.62 -9.28 3.24
C MET A 156 18.12 -8.50 4.45
N LEU A 157 18.28 -7.21 4.26
CA LEU A 157 18.55 -6.22 5.29
C LEU A 157 17.65 -5.01 5.08
N ASN A 158 16.80 -4.71 6.04
CA ASN A 158 16.05 -3.47 6.08
C ASN A 158 16.71 -2.47 7.01
N TYR A 159 16.58 -1.20 6.70
CA TYR A 159 17.11 -0.13 7.53
C TYR A 159 16.18 1.08 7.53
N ASN A 160 16.05 1.69 8.70
CA ASN A 160 15.44 3.00 8.93
C ASN A 160 16.37 3.79 9.86
N LEU A 161 17.11 4.71 9.27
CA LEU A 161 18.13 5.48 9.94
C LEU A 161 17.70 6.93 9.99
N PHE A 162 17.88 7.59 11.12
CA PHE A 162 17.79 9.04 11.15
C PHE A 162 18.73 9.67 12.18
N THR A 163 19.07 10.92 11.95
CA THR A 163 19.78 11.76 12.89
C THR A 163 19.07 13.09 13.05
N VAL A 164 19.10 13.64 14.26
CA VAL A 164 18.60 14.97 14.58
C VAL A 164 19.65 15.69 15.40
N ARG A 165 20.07 16.87 14.96
CA ARG A 165 20.93 17.78 15.69
C ARG A 165 20.15 19.05 15.97
N THR A 166 20.01 19.41 17.25
CA THR A 166 19.38 20.64 17.70
C THR A 166 20.42 21.48 18.45
N GLN A 167 20.49 22.76 18.12
CA GLN A 167 21.32 23.75 18.79
C GLN A 167 20.42 24.92 19.21
N ALA A 168 20.44 25.27 20.49
CA ALA A 168 19.72 26.41 21.01
C ALA A 168 20.65 27.14 21.98
N PRO A 169 20.42 28.43 22.28
CA PRO A 169 21.22 29.15 23.28
C PRO A 169 21.32 28.39 24.61
N GLY A 170 22.54 28.00 24.99
CA GLY A 170 22.80 27.26 26.23
C GLY A 170 22.50 25.73 26.19
N SER A 171 22.08 25.19 25.05
CA SER A 171 21.77 23.75 24.93
C SER A 171 22.07 23.21 23.53
N HIS A 172 22.55 21.98 23.47
CA HIS A 172 22.68 21.23 22.22
C HIS A 172 22.25 19.78 22.46
N SER A 173 21.69 19.17 21.44
CA SER A 173 21.33 17.76 21.49
C SER A 173 21.60 17.12 20.13
N ASN A 174 22.22 15.94 20.15
CA ASN A 174 22.42 15.09 18.99
C ASN A 174 21.73 13.75 19.26
N THR A 175 20.84 13.35 18.36
CA THR A 175 20.13 12.08 18.44
C THR A 175 20.42 11.25 17.19
N TYR A 176 20.68 9.98 17.39
CA TYR A 176 20.87 8.98 16.35
C TYR A 176 19.90 7.84 16.59
N TYR A 177 19.32 7.34 15.52
CA TYR A 177 18.43 6.20 15.56
C TYR A 177 18.69 5.31 14.35
N ALA A 178 18.78 4.03 14.61
CA ALA A 178 18.86 2.99 13.59
C ALA A 178 17.95 1.83 13.99
N ASP A 179 16.98 1.54 13.13
CA ASP A 179 16.14 0.37 13.20
C ASP A 179 16.51 -0.52 12.03
N THR A 180 16.91 -1.75 12.33
CA THR A 180 17.41 -2.69 11.32
C THR A 180 16.76 -4.04 11.49
N THR A 181 16.38 -4.65 10.37
CA THR A 181 15.91 -6.04 10.34
C THR A 181 16.77 -6.82 9.36
N PHE A 182 17.50 -7.79 9.87
CA PHE A 182 18.22 -8.77 9.06
C PHE A 182 17.39 -10.04 8.93
N GLY A 183 17.47 -10.70 7.78
CA GLY A 183 16.78 -11.94 7.58
C GLY A 183 17.32 -12.76 6.43
N PHE A 184 16.98 -14.04 6.43
CA PHE A 184 17.14 -14.90 5.27
C PHE A 184 15.97 -15.88 5.13
N ASN A 185 15.71 -16.28 3.90
CA ASN A 185 14.69 -17.25 3.54
C ASN A 185 15.39 -18.46 2.90
N ALA A 186 14.96 -19.67 3.27
CA ALA A 186 15.49 -20.92 2.72
C ALA A 186 14.38 -21.97 2.65
N GLY A 187 13.92 -22.26 1.43
CA GLY A 187 12.71 -23.05 1.25
C GLY A 187 11.50 -22.34 1.86
N ASP A 188 10.76 -23.03 2.72
CA ASP A 188 9.59 -22.46 3.42
C ASP A 188 9.94 -21.89 4.81
N TRP A 189 11.21 -21.89 5.17
CA TRP A 189 11.70 -21.33 6.41
C TRP A 189 12.19 -19.91 6.21
N LEU A 190 11.90 -19.06 7.16
CA LEU A 190 12.50 -17.73 7.26
C LEU A 190 13.14 -17.54 8.63
N PHE A 191 14.19 -16.75 8.67
CA PHE A 191 14.82 -16.22 9.87
C PHE A 191 14.70 -14.72 9.85
N ARG A 192 14.41 -14.10 10.99
CA ARG A 192 14.38 -12.64 11.19
C ARG A 192 15.06 -12.28 12.49
N SER A 193 15.80 -11.18 12.45
CA SER A 193 16.40 -10.54 13.62
C SER A 193 16.18 -9.03 13.52
N HIS A 194 15.68 -8.41 14.58
CA HIS A 194 15.28 -7.01 14.62
C HIS A 194 16.01 -6.29 15.75
N GLU A 195 16.73 -5.24 15.41
CA GLU A 195 17.55 -4.44 16.32
C GLU A 195 17.21 -2.97 16.22
N ILE A 196 17.18 -2.31 17.38
CA ILE A 196 17.07 -0.85 17.49
C ILE A 196 18.32 -0.32 18.21
N TYR A 197 19.01 0.60 17.55
CA TYR A 197 20.04 1.42 18.16
C TYR A 197 19.53 2.85 18.30
N SER A 198 19.59 3.40 19.50
CA SER A 198 19.28 4.81 19.75
C SER A 198 20.37 5.45 20.60
N GLY A 199 20.75 6.67 20.25
CA GLY A 199 21.73 7.43 20.97
C GLY A 199 21.31 8.88 21.10
N GLN A 200 21.58 9.49 22.26
CA GLN A 200 21.37 10.91 22.53
C GLN A 200 22.48 11.44 23.41
N ASP A 201 23.16 12.49 22.95
CA ASP A 201 24.17 13.26 23.71
C ASP A 201 25.27 12.37 24.33
N GLY A 202 25.79 11.42 23.54
CA GLY A 202 26.84 10.51 23.96
C GLY A 202 26.37 9.29 24.78
N LYS A 203 25.10 9.22 25.15
CA LYS A 203 24.49 8.03 25.74
C LYS A 203 23.84 7.23 24.64
N SER A 204 24.15 5.95 24.52
CA SER A 204 23.54 5.08 23.51
C SER A 204 22.96 3.81 24.15
N GLN A 205 21.93 3.29 23.53
CA GLN A 205 21.28 2.05 23.92
C GLN A 205 21.08 1.17 22.68
N PHE A 206 21.56 -0.04 22.75
CA PHE A 206 21.26 -1.09 21.79
C PHE A 206 20.17 -1.98 22.36
N GLN A 207 19.14 -2.23 21.57
CA GLN A 207 17.99 -3.05 21.95
C GLN A 207 17.81 -4.14 20.90
N HIS A 208 18.06 -5.37 21.29
CA HIS A 208 17.68 -6.52 20.48
C HIS A 208 16.21 -6.85 20.73
N GLN A 209 15.35 -6.59 19.73
CA GLN A 209 13.91 -6.75 19.87
C GLN A 209 13.49 -8.22 19.78
N GLU A 210 13.80 -8.88 18.70
CA GLU A 210 13.41 -10.28 18.47
C GLU A 210 14.38 -10.97 17.50
N ALA A 211 14.51 -12.29 17.63
CA ALA A 211 15.17 -13.14 16.65
C ALA A 211 14.50 -14.51 16.63
N TYR A 212 13.98 -14.89 15.46
CA TYR A 212 13.20 -16.11 15.33
C TYR A 212 13.36 -16.80 13.98
N ILE A 213 13.06 -18.09 13.98
CA ILE A 213 12.75 -18.85 12.78
C ILE A 213 11.24 -19.04 12.68
N GLN A 214 10.71 -19.04 11.45
CA GLN A 214 9.30 -19.22 11.17
C GLN A 214 9.08 -20.13 9.97
N ARG A 215 7.98 -20.89 10.02
CA ARG A 215 7.43 -21.63 8.88
C ARG A 215 5.91 -21.64 8.93
N THR A 216 5.27 -21.42 7.80
CA THR A 216 3.82 -21.56 7.66
C THR A 216 3.48 -22.90 7.03
N PHE A 217 2.59 -23.63 7.67
CA PHE A 217 2.03 -24.91 7.21
C PHE A 217 0.67 -24.65 6.59
N THR A 218 0.61 -24.51 5.28
CA THR A 218 -0.61 -24.14 4.55
C THR A 218 -1.74 -25.16 4.72
N GLN A 219 -1.41 -26.45 4.84
CA GLN A 219 -2.36 -27.52 5.11
C GLN A 219 -3.10 -27.36 6.45
N TYR A 220 -2.46 -26.78 7.45
CA TYR A 220 -3.04 -26.51 8.78
C TYR A 220 -3.46 -25.05 8.92
N LYS A 221 -3.25 -24.22 7.89
CA LYS A 221 -3.46 -22.77 7.91
C LYS A 221 -2.82 -22.09 9.13
N SER A 222 -1.66 -22.55 9.53
CA SER A 222 -1.02 -22.13 10.78
C SER A 222 0.47 -21.91 10.62
N THR A 223 0.98 -21.01 11.44
CA THR A 223 2.38 -20.57 11.45
C THR A 223 3.05 -21.02 12.75
N PHE A 224 4.20 -21.62 12.63
CA PHE A 224 5.12 -21.95 13.71
C PHE A 224 6.23 -20.91 13.79
N GLN A 225 6.57 -20.49 15.01
CA GLN A 225 7.74 -19.66 15.30
C GLN A 225 8.51 -20.21 16.48
N ALA A 226 9.85 -20.10 16.45
CA ALA A 226 10.74 -20.45 17.54
C ALA A 226 11.89 -19.45 17.66
N GLY A 227 12.20 -19.02 18.87
CA GLY A 227 13.26 -18.06 19.16
C GLY A 227 12.85 -17.04 20.20
N GLN A 228 13.25 -15.81 19.99
CA GLN A 228 12.87 -14.63 20.81
C GLN A 228 11.71 -13.95 20.14
N LEU A 229 10.55 -13.93 20.80
CA LEU A 229 9.24 -13.70 20.20
C LEU A 229 8.40 -12.72 20.99
N SER A 230 7.44 -12.11 20.32
CA SER A 230 6.26 -11.48 20.92
C SER A 230 5.07 -12.44 20.86
N LEU A 231 4.24 -12.48 21.90
CA LEU A 231 3.10 -13.38 21.99
C LEU A 231 2.00 -13.00 20.99
N ARG A 232 1.59 -13.95 20.16
CA ARG A 232 0.44 -13.82 19.25
C ARG A 232 -0.83 -14.35 19.95
N SER A 233 -1.51 -13.50 20.71
CA SER A 233 -2.75 -13.83 21.40
C SER A 233 -3.72 -12.66 21.38
N ASN A 234 -5.00 -12.94 21.24
CA ASN A 234 -6.09 -11.94 21.30
C ASN A 234 -6.62 -11.73 22.72
N LEU A 235 -6.28 -12.62 23.65
CA LEU A 235 -6.78 -12.59 25.03
C LEU A 235 -5.72 -12.14 26.03
N PHE A 236 -4.49 -12.65 25.87
CA PHE A 236 -3.45 -12.48 26.86
C PHE A 236 -2.33 -11.59 26.36
N SER A 237 -1.80 -10.82 27.28
CA SER A 237 -0.55 -10.09 27.11
C SER A 237 0.56 -10.81 27.85
N ALA A 238 1.71 -10.97 27.20
CA ALA A 238 2.92 -11.45 27.84
C ALA A 238 4.08 -10.53 27.45
N PRO A 239 5.15 -10.47 28.26
CA PRO A 239 6.37 -9.81 27.84
C PRO A 239 6.95 -10.53 26.63
N LEU A 240 7.97 -9.95 26.00
CA LEU A 240 8.78 -10.69 25.04
C LEU A 240 9.31 -11.97 25.71
N PHE A 241 9.44 -13.03 24.96
CA PHE A 241 9.85 -14.33 25.52
C PHE A 241 10.77 -15.10 24.58
N THR A 242 11.55 -15.97 25.15
CA THR A 242 12.31 -16.96 24.40
C THR A 242 11.58 -18.29 24.49
N GLY A 243 11.16 -18.83 23.34
CA GLY A 243 10.35 -20.03 23.31
C GLY A 243 9.85 -20.39 21.94
N VAL A 244 8.68 -21.01 21.92
CA VAL A 244 7.99 -21.44 20.70
C VAL A 244 6.55 -20.99 20.73
N GLN A 245 5.98 -20.74 19.54
CA GLN A 245 4.56 -20.52 19.38
C GLN A 245 4.03 -21.08 18.06
N PHE A 246 2.74 -21.39 18.07
CA PHE A 246 1.98 -21.88 16.91
C PHE A 246 0.64 -21.14 16.90
N PHE A 247 0.25 -20.56 15.76
CA PHE A 247 -0.95 -19.75 15.67
C PHE A 247 -1.50 -19.76 14.24
N PRO A 248 -2.81 -19.50 14.04
CA PRO A 248 -3.41 -19.40 12.71
C PRO A 248 -2.75 -18.34 11.84
N GLU A 249 -2.60 -18.60 10.56
CA GLU A 249 -2.01 -17.66 9.59
C GLU A 249 -3.01 -16.54 9.24
N MET A 250 -2.73 -15.34 9.71
CA MET A 250 -3.63 -14.18 9.61
C MET A 250 -3.77 -13.65 8.16
N GLN A 251 -2.79 -13.88 7.28
CA GLN A 251 -2.84 -13.43 5.89
C GLN A 251 -3.81 -14.24 5.02
N LEU A 252 -4.29 -15.33 5.54
CA LEU A 252 -5.42 -16.07 4.96
C LEU A 252 -6.77 -15.46 5.38
N GLY A 253 -6.74 -14.40 6.20
CA GLY A 253 -7.86 -13.58 6.65
C GLY A 253 -7.82 -12.13 6.12
N GLU A 254 -8.62 -11.24 6.72
CA GLU A 254 -8.69 -9.82 6.36
C GLU A 254 -7.58 -9.01 7.05
N ASP A 255 -6.97 -8.04 6.33
CA ASP A 255 -5.92 -7.16 6.87
C ASP A 255 -6.45 -6.24 7.97
N SER A 256 -5.74 -6.20 9.08
CA SER A 256 -5.95 -5.23 10.15
C SER A 256 -4.72 -4.33 10.30
N SER A 257 -4.93 -3.02 10.36
CA SER A 257 -3.85 -2.05 10.59
C SER A 257 -4.11 -1.24 11.86
N THR A 258 -3.12 -1.20 12.75
CA THR A 258 -3.13 -0.27 13.88
C THR A 258 -2.70 1.10 13.39
N SER A 259 -3.50 2.12 13.68
CA SER A 259 -3.19 3.50 13.35
C SER A 259 -3.24 4.40 14.58
N VAL A 260 -2.36 5.39 14.61
CA VAL A 260 -2.29 6.42 15.65
C VAL A 260 -2.20 7.78 15.01
N SER A 261 -3.10 8.68 15.38
CA SER A 261 -3.13 10.04 14.84
C SER A 261 -2.79 11.07 15.90
N GLY A 262 -2.13 12.13 15.47
CA GLY A 262 -1.75 13.28 16.30
C GLY A 262 -1.49 14.51 15.44
N ILE A 263 -1.03 15.58 16.09
CA ILE A 263 -0.64 16.82 15.42
C ILE A 263 0.75 17.22 15.91
N ALA A 264 1.64 17.59 14.98
CA ALA A 264 2.97 18.16 15.26
C ALA A 264 2.98 19.64 14.87
N GLN A 265 3.57 20.51 15.71
CA GLN A 265 3.64 21.94 15.41
C GLN A 265 4.80 22.27 14.44
N THR A 266 5.89 21.54 14.57
CA THR A 266 7.09 21.68 13.75
C THR A 266 7.43 20.32 13.15
N PRO A 267 8.36 20.19 12.21
CA PRO A 267 8.92 18.89 11.88
C PRO A 267 9.44 18.21 13.13
N SER A 268 8.84 17.07 13.51
CA SER A 268 8.97 16.50 14.84
C SER A 268 9.38 15.04 14.78
N ARG A 269 10.03 14.57 15.84
CA ARG A 269 10.23 13.15 16.07
C ARG A 269 9.10 12.60 16.93
N VAL A 270 8.44 11.57 16.43
CA VAL A 270 7.40 10.84 17.18
C VAL A 270 7.97 9.53 17.68
N GLU A 271 7.90 9.31 18.98
CA GLU A 271 8.24 8.05 19.62
C GLU A 271 6.96 7.36 20.09
N VAL A 272 6.84 6.07 19.79
CA VAL A 272 5.76 5.21 20.28
C VAL A 272 6.35 4.14 21.18
N ARG A 273 5.86 4.08 22.40
CA ARG A 273 6.26 3.09 23.39
C ARG A 273 5.08 2.21 23.79
N GLN A 274 5.35 0.95 24.01
CA GLN A 274 4.40 0.00 24.54
C GLN A 274 5.01 -0.71 25.73
N ALA A 275 4.32 -0.73 26.87
CA ALA A 275 4.84 -1.26 28.12
C ALA A 275 6.25 -0.71 28.45
N GLY A 276 6.47 0.61 28.22
CA GLY A 276 7.74 1.29 28.45
C GLY A 276 8.84 1.07 27.39
N VAL A 277 8.69 0.08 26.51
CA VAL A 277 9.62 -0.26 25.43
C VAL A 277 9.36 0.63 24.22
N LEU A 278 10.42 1.26 23.67
CA LEU A 278 10.33 1.97 22.40
C LEU A 278 10.10 0.95 21.28
N ILE A 279 8.94 1.00 20.63
CA ILE A 279 8.57 0.07 19.54
C ILE A 279 8.69 0.72 18.17
N TYR A 280 8.58 2.05 18.09
CA TYR A 280 8.65 2.77 16.83
C TYR A 280 9.10 4.21 17.03
N SER A 281 9.92 4.72 16.14
CA SER A 281 10.27 6.14 16.10
C SER A 281 10.42 6.59 14.65
N THR A 282 9.87 7.78 14.36
CA THR A 282 9.92 8.35 13.01
C THR A 282 9.93 9.87 13.06
N LEU A 283 10.29 10.48 11.94
CA LEU A 283 10.14 11.91 11.71
C LEU A 283 8.84 12.19 10.98
N VAL A 284 8.10 13.18 11.45
CA VAL A 284 6.85 13.64 10.82
C VAL A 284 6.96 15.11 10.46
N PRO A 285 6.33 15.57 9.36
CA PRO A 285 6.24 16.98 9.04
C PRO A 285 5.33 17.71 10.05
N SER A 286 5.36 19.03 10.02
CA SER A 286 4.40 19.84 10.78
C SER A 286 2.99 19.63 10.26
N GLY A 287 2.01 19.61 11.18
CA GLY A 287 0.59 19.38 10.89
C GLY A 287 0.09 18.05 11.44
N PRO A 288 -1.14 17.67 11.08
CA PRO A 288 -1.70 16.38 11.44
C PRO A 288 -0.91 15.22 10.84
N PHE A 289 -0.63 14.20 11.63
CA PHE A 289 0.03 12.97 11.19
C PHE A 289 -0.76 11.73 11.56
N THR A 290 -0.57 10.66 10.80
CA THR A 290 -1.09 9.33 11.12
C THR A 290 0.02 8.30 10.89
N LEU A 291 0.34 7.54 11.95
CA LEU A 291 1.25 6.41 11.90
C LEU A 291 0.45 5.14 11.68
N ASN A 292 0.77 4.37 10.67
CA ASN A 292 0.08 3.12 10.33
C ASN A 292 1.02 1.93 10.51
N ARG A 293 0.44 0.74 10.73
CA ARG A 293 1.17 -0.53 10.82
C ARG A 293 2.27 -0.53 11.89
N LEU A 294 1.94 -0.05 13.07
CA LEU A 294 2.88 -0.04 14.20
C LEU A 294 3.26 -1.47 14.60
N PRO A 295 4.55 -1.74 14.88
CA PRO A 295 5.02 -3.07 15.32
C PRO A 295 4.69 -3.29 16.79
N LEU A 296 3.45 -3.67 17.09
CA LEU A 296 2.99 -3.87 18.47
C LEU A 296 3.69 -5.07 19.11
N ILE A 297 4.12 -4.94 20.36
CA ILE A 297 4.54 -6.07 21.20
C ILE A 297 3.35 -6.97 21.48
N ASN A 298 2.17 -6.37 21.76
CA ASN A 298 0.91 -7.10 21.93
C ASN A 298 -0.30 -6.20 21.59
N GLY A 299 -1.47 -6.81 21.42
CA GLY A 299 -2.70 -6.09 21.07
C GLY A 299 -3.49 -5.58 22.28
N SER A 300 -3.05 -5.84 23.52
CA SER A 300 -3.82 -5.59 24.73
C SER A 300 -3.27 -4.46 25.61
N SER A 301 -2.05 -4.02 25.39
CA SER A 301 -1.43 -2.92 26.17
C SER A 301 -1.52 -1.60 25.41
N ASP A 302 -1.79 -0.53 26.16
CA ASP A 302 -1.90 0.83 25.64
C ASP A 302 -0.58 1.32 25.03
N LEU A 303 -0.67 2.29 24.13
CA LEU A 303 0.50 2.95 23.54
C LEU A 303 0.70 4.33 24.17
N GLN A 304 1.93 4.65 24.52
CA GLN A 304 2.37 5.99 24.85
C GLN A 304 3.00 6.62 23.63
N VAL A 305 2.42 7.71 23.15
CA VAL A 305 2.92 8.48 22.02
C VAL A 305 3.54 9.77 22.55
N THR A 306 4.78 10.06 22.17
CA THR A 306 5.48 11.28 22.52
C THR A 306 5.93 11.99 21.26
N VAL A 307 5.49 13.22 21.07
CA VAL A 307 5.91 14.11 19.99
C VAL A 307 6.99 15.02 20.53
N ILE A 308 8.15 15.05 19.89
CA ILE A 308 9.32 15.84 20.25
C ILE A 308 9.54 16.84 19.13
N GLU A 309 9.22 18.08 19.39
CA GLU A 309 9.28 19.18 18.43
C GLU A 309 10.72 19.58 18.10
N ALA A 310 10.91 20.33 17.01
CA ALA A 310 12.24 20.79 16.58
C ALA A 310 12.99 21.61 17.63
N ASN A 311 12.28 22.32 18.51
CA ASN A 311 12.84 23.08 19.63
C ASN A 311 13.13 22.22 20.88
N GLY A 312 12.88 20.89 20.81
CA GLY A 312 13.05 19.95 21.92
C GLY A 312 11.88 19.87 22.89
N SER A 313 10.84 20.68 22.74
CA SER A 313 9.63 20.56 23.56
C SER A 313 8.94 19.22 23.33
N ARG A 314 8.33 18.67 24.39
CA ARG A 314 7.71 17.33 24.35
C ARG A 314 6.26 17.41 24.80
N HIS A 315 5.38 16.82 24.03
CA HIS A 315 4.02 16.55 24.45
C HIS A 315 3.65 15.09 24.13
N GLY A 316 2.78 14.51 24.92
CA GLY A 316 2.46 13.10 24.77
C GLY A 316 1.03 12.79 25.11
N PHE A 317 0.55 11.69 24.58
CA PHE A 317 -0.80 11.16 24.82
C PHE A 317 -0.79 9.64 24.85
N MET A 318 -1.85 9.07 25.46
CA MET A 318 -2.07 7.64 25.51
C MET A 318 -3.07 7.23 24.45
N VAL A 319 -2.85 6.09 23.81
CA VAL A 319 -3.79 5.44 22.90
C VAL A 319 -4.21 4.12 23.52
N PRO A 320 -5.46 3.98 24.00
CA PRO A 320 -5.93 2.75 24.62
C PRO A 320 -5.88 1.57 23.66
N ALA A 321 -5.43 0.41 24.12
CA ALA A 321 -5.40 -0.82 23.35
C ALA A 321 -6.77 -1.16 22.75
N ALA A 322 -7.85 -0.89 23.51
CA ALA A 322 -9.22 -1.11 23.04
C ALA A 322 -9.60 -0.27 21.81
N SER A 323 -8.88 0.82 21.50
CA SER A 323 -9.13 1.65 20.32
C SER A 323 -8.46 1.13 19.06
N PHE A 324 -7.60 0.12 19.15
CA PHE A 324 -6.89 -0.41 17.98
C PHE A 324 -7.88 -1.05 17.00
N ALA A 325 -7.70 -0.78 15.71
CA ALA A 325 -8.53 -1.34 14.65
C ALA A 325 -8.57 -2.87 14.68
N ASN A 326 -7.49 -3.51 15.13
CA ASN A 326 -7.37 -4.96 15.27
C ASN A 326 -8.41 -5.57 16.22
N ASN A 327 -8.93 -4.81 17.18
CA ASN A 327 -9.96 -5.30 18.10
C ASN A 327 -11.33 -5.50 17.43
N PHE A 328 -11.54 -4.88 16.27
CA PHE A 328 -12.74 -5.04 15.45
C PHE A 328 -12.58 -6.04 14.31
N VAL A 329 -11.42 -6.70 14.21
CA VAL A 329 -11.18 -7.75 13.23
C VAL A 329 -11.62 -9.08 13.82
N THR A 330 -12.33 -9.86 13.03
CA THR A 330 -12.73 -11.22 13.43
C THR A 330 -11.46 -12.06 13.62
N PRO A 331 -11.24 -12.65 14.80
CA PRO A 331 -10.05 -13.47 15.03
C PRO A 331 -10.07 -14.69 14.12
N GLU A 332 -8.90 -15.11 13.65
CA GLU A 332 -8.74 -16.31 12.86
C GLU A 332 -9.12 -17.57 13.67
N LYS A 333 -9.87 -18.46 13.02
CA LYS A 333 -10.35 -19.71 13.61
C LYS A 333 -9.20 -20.68 13.84
N GLY A 334 -9.24 -21.37 14.98
CA GLY A 334 -8.30 -22.40 15.31
C GLY A 334 -7.55 -22.17 16.61
N VAL A 335 -6.63 -23.09 16.90
CA VAL A 335 -5.88 -23.13 18.14
C VAL A 335 -4.58 -22.33 18.00
N SER A 336 -4.27 -21.49 18.99
CA SER A 336 -2.98 -20.89 19.22
C SER A 336 -2.36 -21.46 20.48
N PHE A 337 -1.05 -21.71 20.44
CA PHE A 337 -0.28 -22.21 21.56
C PHE A 337 1.03 -21.48 21.65
N ALA A 338 1.49 -21.13 22.85
CA ALA A 338 2.84 -20.64 23.07
C ALA A 338 3.41 -21.13 24.40
N MET A 339 4.71 -21.34 24.45
CA MET A 339 5.44 -21.63 25.67
C MET A 339 6.85 -21.03 25.63
N GLY A 340 7.31 -20.53 26.77
CA GLY A 340 8.64 -19.98 26.87
C GLY A 340 8.93 -19.30 28.19
N LYS A 341 10.09 -18.62 28.21
CA LYS A 341 10.53 -17.82 29.36
C LYS A 341 10.47 -16.34 29.01
N PRO A 342 9.85 -15.50 29.84
CA PRO A 342 9.85 -14.07 29.67
C PRO A 342 11.26 -13.50 29.46
N ARG A 343 11.34 -12.50 28.58
CA ARG A 343 12.54 -11.75 28.29
C ARG A 343 12.20 -10.26 28.29
N THR A 344 13.13 -9.44 28.70
CA THR A 344 12.97 -7.98 28.66
C THR A 344 14.08 -7.31 27.88
N ILE A 345 13.79 -6.13 27.39
CA ILE A 345 14.71 -5.29 26.65
C ILE A 345 15.08 -4.12 27.59
N GLY A 346 16.28 -4.16 28.15
CA GLY A 346 16.80 -3.12 29.05
C GLY A 346 16.03 -2.99 30.37
N GLY A 347 16.73 -2.93 31.47
CA GLY A 347 16.17 -2.80 32.81
C GLY A 347 16.36 -4.04 33.67
N ASP A 348 16.20 -3.87 34.99
CA ASP A 348 16.30 -4.97 35.96
C ASP A 348 14.98 -5.75 35.97
N VAL A 349 15.09 -7.03 35.63
CA VAL A 349 13.99 -7.97 35.52
C VAL A 349 14.23 -9.24 36.33
N SER A 350 14.95 -9.07 37.40
CA SER A 350 15.25 -10.16 38.32
C SER A 350 13.99 -10.97 38.73
N TYR A 351 12.83 -10.32 38.79
CA TYR A 351 11.55 -10.93 39.15
C TYR A 351 10.94 -11.82 38.07
N LEU A 352 11.36 -11.73 36.78
CA LEU A 352 10.88 -12.58 35.69
C LEU A 352 11.87 -13.68 35.29
N ARG A 353 13.09 -13.67 35.83
CA ARG A 353 14.22 -14.49 35.32
C ARG A 353 14.04 -15.99 35.39
N SER A 354 13.17 -16.52 36.22
CA SER A 354 12.99 -17.97 36.39
C SER A 354 11.65 -18.52 35.93
N ASN A 355 10.70 -17.67 35.59
CA ASN A 355 9.31 -18.09 35.37
C ASN A 355 9.08 -18.48 33.90
N TRP A 356 8.75 -19.73 33.68
CA TRP A 356 8.17 -20.15 32.40
C TRP A 356 6.67 -19.85 32.36
N PHE A 357 6.13 -19.77 31.17
CA PHE A 357 4.69 -19.75 30.94
C PHE A 357 4.29 -20.64 29.77
N VAL A 358 3.04 -21.09 29.81
CA VAL A 358 2.34 -21.77 28.71
C VAL A 358 1.00 -21.06 28.50
N THR A 359 0.62 -20.82 27.27
CA THR A 359 -0.70 -20.32 26.92
C THR A 359 -1.29 -21.13 25.78
N ALA A 360 -2.59 -21.34 25.84
CA ALA A 360 -3.38 -21.92 24.78
C ALA A 360 -4.67 -21.10 24.61
N THR A 361 -5.03 -20.82 23.38
CA THR A 361 -6.30 -20.17 23.03
C THR A 361 -6.93 -20.90 21.86
N ASP A 362 -8.25 -20.99 21.85
CA ASP A 362 -9.04 -21.59 20.77
C ASP A 362 -10.14 -20.63 20.31
N VAL A 363 -10.25 -20.44 19.01
CA VAL A 363 -11.27 -19.61 18.37
C VAL A 363 -12.26 -20.48 17.64
N MET A 364 -13.44 -20.63 18.20
CA MET A 364 -14.53 -21.45 17.69
C MET A 364 -15.60 -20.60 17.02
N PRO A 365 -16.03 -20.91 15.79
CA PRO A 365 -17.14 -20.22 15.15
C PRO A 365 -18.48 -20.58 15.78
N LEU A 366 -19.34 -19.58 15.94
CA LEU A 366 -20.74 -19.70 16.33
C LEU A 366 -21.63 -19.27 15.15
N PRO A 367 -21.84 -20.14 14.16
CA PRO A 367 -22.39 -19.72 12.85
C PRO A 367 -23.83 -19.18 12.96
N HIS A 368 -24.64 -19.66 13.91
CA HIS A 368 -26.03 -19.22 14.08
C HIS A 368 -26.19 -17.76 14.46
N ILE A 369 -25.19 -17.17 15.11
CA ILE A 369 -25.20 -15.77 15.56
C ILE A 369 -24.11 -14.94 14.88
N HIS A 370 -23.47 -15.47 13.84
CA HIS A 370 -22.37 -14.81 13.12
C HIS A 370 -21.28 -14.28 14.07
N ALA A 371 -20.84 -15.10 15.01
CA ALA A 371 -19.86 -14.76 16.01
C ALA A 371 -18.76 -15.81 16.11
N ASN A 372 -17.66 -15.45 16.76
CA ASN A 372 -16.60 -16.37 17.18
C ASN A 372 -16.47 -16.30 18.70
N LEU A 373 -16.37 -17.46 19.35
CA LEU A 373 -16.04 -17.60 20.75
C LEU A 373 -14.54 -17.90 20.85
N THR A 374 -13.82 -17.07 21.58
CA THR A 374 -12.42 -17.33 21.94
C THR A 374 -12.37 -17.73 23.41
N THR A 375 -11.76 -18.87 23.69
CA THR A 375 -11.45 -19.32 25.06
C THR A 375 -9.94 -19.43 25.21
N GLY A 376 -9.42 -19.16 26.40
CA GLY A 376 -7.99 -19.21 26.61
C GLY A 376 -7.57 -19.41 28.05
N LEU A 377 -6.38 -19.99 28.19
CA LEU A 377 -5.70 -20.20 29.47
C LEU A 377 -4.23 -19.77 29.31
N LEU A 378 -3.71 -19.08 30.32
CA LEU A 378 -2.27 -18.79 30.45
C LEU A 378 -1.85 -19.18 31.87
N VAL A 379 -0.81 -20.02 31.97
CA VAL A 379 -0.28 -20.54 33.22
C VAL A 379 1.23 -20.31 33.24
N GLY A 380 1.70 -19.65 34.28
CA GLY A 380 3.12 -19.54 34.64
C GLY A 380 3.36 -20.14 36.02
N GLN A 381 4.59 -20.04 36.52
CA GLN A 381 4.97 -20.57 37.82
C GLN A 381 4.14 -19.93 38.95
N ASP A 382 4.00 -18.61 38.94
CA ASP A 382 3.32 -17.83 39.97
C ASP A 382 2.20 -16.94 39.38
N TYR A 383 1.73 -17.28 38.17
CA TYR A 383 0.73 -16.50 37.46
C TYR A 383 -0.27 -17.42 36.74
N ARG A 384 -1.54 -17.15 36.87
CA ARG A 384 -2.60 -17.87 36.17
C ARG A 384 -3.62 -16.89 35.61
N SER A 385 -4.07 -17.14 34.39
CA SER A 385 -5.08 -16.30 33.78
C SER A 385 -6.01 -17.13 32.90
N VAL A 386 -7.28 -16.81 32.93
CA VAL A 386 -8.35 -17.40 32.11
C VAL A 386 -9.06 -16.28 31.37
N GLY A 387 -9.29 -16.47 30.09
CA GLY A 387 -9.93 -15.48 29.26
C GLY A 387 -11.04 -16.05 28.39
N LEU A 388 -12.04 -15.23 28.17
CA LEU A 388 -13.16 -15.45 27.26
C LEU A 388 -13.37 -14.24 26.40
N ALA A 389 -13.61 -14.43 25.07
CA ALA A 389 -14.08 -13.36 24.22
C ALA A 389 -15.16 -13.85 23.25
N VAL A 390 -16.04 -12.94 22.89
CA VAL A 390 -17.03 -13.12 21.83
C VAL A 390 -16.86 -11.97 20.86
N ASP A 391 -16.53 -12.30 19.60
CA ASP A 391 -16.42 -11.35 18.49
C ASP A 391 -17.57 -11.64 17.52
N ALA A 392 -18.51 -10.69 17.35
CA ALA A 392 -19.72 -10.86 16.59
C ALA A 392 -19.79 -9.89 15.40
N SER A 393 -20.27 -10.38 14.28
CA SER A 393 -20.57 -9.58 13.09
C SER A 393 -22.01 -9.85 12.63
N PRO A 394 -23.02 -9.39 13.40
CA PRO A 394 -24.42 -9.72 13.14
C PRO A 394 -24.89 -9.23 11.76
N THR A 395 -24.23 -8.21 11.23
CA THR A 395 -24.42 -7.73 9.87
C THR A 395 -23.07 -7.36 9.25
N ARG A 396 -23.02 -7.16 7.95
CA ARG A 396 -21.80 -6.64 7.26
C ARG A 396 -21.42 -5.22 7.72
N ARG A 397 -22.33 -4.49 8.36
CA ARG A 397 -22.16 -3.10 8.80
C ARG A 397 -21.87 -2.96 10.30
N ILE A 398 -22.04 -4.02 11.10
CA ILE A 398 -21.88 -3.96 12.55
C ILE A 398 -20.93 -5.06 12.98
N ARG A 399 -19.92 -4.67 13.74
CA ARG A 399 -19.01 -5.56 14.45
C ARG A 399 -18.99 -5.19 15.92
N ALA A 400 -19.00 -6.18 16.79
CA ALA A 400 -18.95 -5.97 18.23
C ALA A 400 -18.11 -7.05 18.89
N TYR A 401 -17.46 -6.71 19.99
CA TYR A 401 -16.73 -7.68 20.78
C TYR A 401 -16.94 -7.46 22.26
N VAL A 402 -16.82 -8.54 23.03
CA VAL A 402 -16.71 -8.54 24.48
C VAL A 402 -15.59 -9.49 24.87
N ARG A 403 -14.66 -9.02 25.70
CA ARG A 403 -13.51 -9.79 26.21
C ARG A 403 -13.45 -9.68 27.71
N SER A 404 -13.17 -10.78 28.38
CA SER A 404 -13.07 -10.86 29.83
C SER A 404 -11.87 -11.71 30.20
N VAL A 405 -10.99 -11.19 31.05
CA VAL A 405 -9.79 -11.88 31.52
C VAL A 405 -9.74 -11.79 33.04
N PHE A 406 -9.62 -12.95 33.68
CA PHE A 406 -9.30 -13.08 35.09
C PHE A 406 -7.83 -13.46 35.25
N ALA A 407 -7.15 -12.83 36.19
CA ALA A 407 -5.75 -13.10 36.50
C ALA A 407 -5.56 -13.26 38.01
N ASP A 408 -4.71 -14.21 38.37
CA ASP A 408 -4.20 -14.47 39.71
C ASP A 408 -2.68 -14.40 39.65
N ASP A 409 -2.10 -13.39 40.25
CA ASP A 409 -0.66 -13.16 40.30
C ASP A 409 -0.14 -13.37 41.73
N ALA A 410 0.36 -14.58 41.98
CA ALA A 410 0.86 -14.96 43.30
C ALA A 410 2.21 -14.28 43.63
N ARG A 411 2.90 -13.69 42.65
CA ARG A 411 4.14 -12.93 42.89
C ARG A 411 3.91 -11.72 43.80
N ILE A 412 2.72 -11.15 43.74
CA ILE A 412 2.32 -9.93 44.47
C ILE A 412 1.01 -10.10 45.24
N ASP A 413 0.52 -11.34 45.35
CA ASP A 413 -0.79 -11.70 46.01
C ASP A 413 -1.95 -10.85 45.51
N HIS A 414 -2.09 -10.71 44.17
CA HIS A 414 -3.14 -9.91 43.55
C HIS A 414 -3.99 -10.75 42.59
N LYS A 415 -5.32 -10.60 42.74
CA LYS A 415 -6.32 -11.21 41.87
C LYS A 415 -7.21 -10.12 41.28
N GLY A 416 -7.49 -10.25 39.98
CA GLY A 416 -8.31 -9.23 39.35
C GLY A 416 -8.97 -9.68 38.06
N PHE A 417 -9.75 -8.75 37.55
CA PHE A 417 -10.56 -8.90 36.36
C PHE A 417 -10.33 -7.69 35.42
N LYS A 418 -10.25 -7.94 34.12
CA LYS A 418 -10.27 -6.93 33.05
C LYS A 418 -11.37 -7.30 32.08
N GLY A 419 -12.31 -6.37 31.88
CA GLY A 419 -13.36 -6.45 30.86
C GLY A 419 -13.17 -5.40 29.79
N GLN A 420 -13.32 -5.80 28.53
CA GLN A 420 -13.28 -4.90 27.39
C GLN A 420 -14.49 -5.18 26.50
N SER A 421 -15.14 -4.14 26.01
CA SER A 421 -16.17 -4.28 24.99
C SER A 421 -16.09 -3.16 23.98
N GLY A 422 -16.54 -3.43 22.77
CA GLY A 422 -16.55 -2.42 21.73
C GLY A 422 -17.54 -2.76 20.62
N ILE A 423 -17.92 -1.71 19.92
CA ILE A 423 -18.79 -1.77 18.74
C ILE A 423 -18.24 -0.86 17.64
N SER A 424 -18.30 -1.33 16.41
CA SER A 424 -18.05 -0.54 15.21
C SER A 424 -19.21 -0.73 14.26
N ALA A 425 -19.77 0.38 13.78
CA ALA A 425 -20.95 0.36 12.93
C ALA A 425 -20.81 1.34 11.76
N ILE A 426 -21.11 0.86 10.56
CA ILE A 426 -21.32 1.70 9.37
C ILE A 426 -22.79 2.06 9.35
N LEU A 427 -23.12 3.26 9.86
CA LEU A 427 -24.50 3.72 10.03
C LEU A 427 -25.13 4.05 8.67
N THR A 428 -24.36 4.71 7.80
CA THR A 428 -24.71 5.01 6.42
C THR A 428 -23.47 4.88 5.54
N GLU A 429 -23.59 5.02 4.23
CA GLU A 429 -22.42 5.07 3.33
C GLU A 429 -21.46 6.23 3.66
N ALA A 430 -21.97 7.28 4.28
CA ALA A 430 -21.23 8.46 4.65
C ALA A 430 -20.77 8.46 6.12
N MET A 431 -21.33 7.62 6.99
CA MET A 431 -21.15 7.73 8.43
C MET A 431 -20.76 6.41 9.09
N SER A 432 -19.68 6.43 9.86
CA SER A 432 -19.24 5.34 10.70
C SER A 432 -19.05 5.78 12.16
N LEU A 433 -19.28 4.85 13.06
CA LEU A 433 -19.11 5.01 14.50
C LEU A 433 -18.32 3.83 15.04
N SER A 434 -17.36 4.10 15.92
CA SER A 434 -16.76 3.09 16.79
C SER A 434 -16.76 3.57 18.23
N ALA A 435 -16.98 2.64 19.16
CA ALA A 435 -16.88 2.92 20.59
C ALA A 435 -16.32 1.70 21.31
N SER A 436 -15.51 1.93 22.33
CA SER A 436 -14.96 0.87 23.18
C SER A 436 -14.84 1.33 24.63
N VAL A 437 -14.97 0.38 25.54
CA VAL A 437 -14.80 0.59 26.97
C VAL A 437 -13.94 -0.54 27.53
N THR A 438 -13.04 -0.18 28.44
CA THR A 438 -12.27 -1.12 29.24
C THR A 438 -12.50 -0.80 30.72
N HIS A 439 -12.73 -1.80 31.51
CA HIS A 439 -12.79 -1.72 32.96
C HIS A 439 -11.86 -2.77 33.54
N GLN A 440 -11.06 -2.39 34.55
CA GLN A 440 -10.27 -3.37 35.31
C GLN A 440 -10.36 -3.11 36.79
N THR A 441 -10.28 -4.17 37.58
CA THR A 441 -10.20 -4.09 39.03
C THR A 441 -8.79 -3.77 39.48
N ARG A 442 -8.65 -3.19 40.67
CA ARG A 442 -7.34 -2.77 41.25
C ARG A 442 -6.30 -3.91 41.30
N GLY A 443 -6.76 -5.14 41.51
CA GLY A 443 -5.91 -6.33 41.61
C GLY A 443 -5.56 -6.97 40.30
N TYR A 444 -6.12 -6.52 39.14
CA TYR A 444 -5.77 -7.08 37.84
C TYR A 444 -4.36 -6.72 37.47
N ARG A 445 -3.60 -7.73 37.04
CA ARG A 445 -2.24 -7.59 36.46
C ARG A 445 -2.11 -8.51 35.26
N GLU A 446 -1.34 -8.07 34.28
CA GLU A 446 -0.91 -8.90 33.17
C GLU A 446 0.43 -9.57 33.51
N LEU A 447 0.75 -10.68 32.87
CA LEU A 447 2.05 -11.33 33.06
C LEU A 447 3.22 -10.39 32.74
N ALA A 448 3.00 -9.45 31.82
CA ALA A 448 3.97 -8.43 31.42
C ALA A 448 4.18 -7.33 32.47
N ASP A 449 3.26 -7.16 33.41
CA ASP A 449 3.35 -6.08 34.39
C ASP A 449 4.49 -6.32 35.38
N SER A 450 5.33 -5.31 35.52
CA SER A 450 6.43 -5.30 36.49
C SER A 450 5.96 -4.82 37.85
N PRO A 451 6.41 -5.45 38.96
CA PRO A 451 6.17 -4.93 40.29
C PRO A 451 6.74 -3.50 40.51
N SER A 452 7.85 -3.16 39.86
CA SER A 452 8.45 -1.83 39.91
C SER A 452 7.73 -0.78 39.05
N TYR A 453 6.88 -1.22 38.12
CA TYR A 453 6.01 -0.35 37.33
C TYR A 453 4.74 0.07 38.06
N LEU A 454 4.53 -0.42 39.29
CA LEU A 454 3.35 -0.08 40.12
C LEU A 454 3.26 1.40 40.44
N ASP A 455 4.37 2.12 40.39
CA ASP A 455 4.44 3.55 40.70
C ASP A 455 4.33 4.47 39.47
N LEU A 456 4.32 3.92 38.26
CA LEU A 456 4.35 4.70 37.02
C LEU A 456 3.17 4.36 36.09
N TYR A 457 2.28 5.31 35.95
CA TYR A 457 1.30 5.58 34.89
C TYR A 457 0.39 4.44 34.39
N TYR A 458 0.88 3.19 34.24
CA TYR A 458 0.12 2.09 33.62
C TYR A 458 -0.63 1.19 34.61
N ALA A 459 -0.12 1.04 35.81
CA ALA A 459 -0.76 0.24 36.87
C ALA A 459 -2.00 0.92 37.46
N ASN A 460 -2.28 2.16 37.10
CA ASN A 460 -3.34 2.95 37.73
C ASN A 460 -4.61 3.11 36.86
N THR A 461 -4.64 2.60 35.65
CA THR A 461 -5.87 2.69 34.82
C THR A 461 -6.95 1.80 35.39
N LYS A 462 -8.07 2.42 35.70
CA LYS A 462 -9.30 1.74 36.17
C LYS A 462 -10.29 1.57 35.02
N ASP A 463 -10.57 2.68 34.35
CA ASP A 463 -11.55 2.73 33.28
C ASP A 463 -10.93 3.45 32.07
N SER A 464 -11.18 2.94 30.87
CA SER A 464 -10.95 3.71 29.64
C SER A 464 -12.17 3.65 28.73
N PHE A 465 -12.50 4.77 28.14
CA PHE A 465 -13.56 4.92 27.16
C PHE A 465 -12.97 5.58 25.93
N ASN A 466 -13.29 5.04 24.75
CA ASN A 466 -12.90 5.64 23.47
C ASN A 466 -14.08 5.59 22.50
N THR A 467 -14.29 6.67 21.76
CA THR A 467 -15.29 6.71 20.68
C THR A 467 -14.75 7.51 19.52
N THR A 468 -15.10 7.11 18.31
CA THR A 468 -14.77 7.83 17.08
C THR A 468 -15.97 7.82 16.15
N VAL A 469 -16.31 8.99 15.64
CA VAL A 469 -17.34 9.20 14.62
C VAL A 469 -16.65 9.77 13.40
N SER A 470 -16.91 9.19 12.24
CA SER A 470 -16.45 9.72 10.95
C SER A 470 -17.65 9.92 10.05
N TYR A 471 -17.67 11.07 9.38
CA TYR A 471 -18.69 11.44 8.40
C TYR A 471 -18.01 12.03 7.17
N SER A 472 -18.29 11.49 5.99
CA SER A 472 -17.66 11.96 4.74
C SER A 472 -18.66 12.00 3.60
N THR A 473 -18.78 13.17 2.98
CA THR A 473 -19.61 13.41 1.79
C THR A 473 -18.91 14.33 0.81
N GLN A 474 -19.26 14.23 -0.45
CA GLN A 474 -18.74 15.15 -1.47
C GLN A 474 -19.13 16.62 -1.18
N HIS A 475 -20.30 16.84 -0.58
CA HIS A 475 -20.85 18.19 -0.37
C HIS A 475 -20.23 18.90 0.85
N PHE A 476 -20.04 18.19 1.97
CA PHE A 476 -19.55 18.76 3.23
C PHE A 476 -18.10 18.44 3.55
N GLY A 477 -17.47 17.54 2.77
CA GLY A 477 -16.14 17.03 3.06
C GLY A 477 -16.15 15.93 4.11
N GLY A 478 -15.00 15.69 4.71
CA GLY A 478 -14.79 14.68 5.77
C GLY A 478 -14.73 15.31 7.14
N PHE A 479 -15.48 14.77 8.08
CA PHE A 479 -15.42 15.09 9.51
C PHE A 479 -14.98 13.83 10.27
N SER A 480 -14.12 14.01 11.26
CA SER A 480 -13.78 12.97 12.23
C SER A 480 -13.76 13.57 13.61
N ALA A 481 -14.40 12.90 14.57
CA ALA A 481 -14.40 13.26 15.97
C ALA A 481 -14.08 12.02 16.81
N GLY A 482 -12.95 12.06 17.51
CA GLY A 482 -12.50 11.04 18.43
C GLY A 482 -12.54 11.59 19.87
N TYR A 483 -12.98 10.79 20.83
CA TYR A 483 -12.90 11.12 22.24
C TYR A 483 -12.39 9.93 23.02
N THR A 484 -11.38 10.19 23.85
CA THR A 484 -10.77 9.20 24.74
C THR A 484 -10.81 9.72 26.18
N ARG A 485 -11.26 8.90 27.13
CA ARG A 485 -11.17 9.15 28.56
C ARG A 485 -10.46 7.99 29.23
N ILE A 486 -9.50 8.29 30.08
CA ILE A 486 -8.79 7.32 30.93
C ILE A 486 -8.91 7.79 32.38
N ALA A 487 -9.41 6.94 33.26
CA ALA A 487 -9.51 7.18 34.66
C ALA A 487 -8.60 6.23 35.45
N GLY A 488 -7.81 6.74 36.37
CA GLY A 488 -6.90 5.99 37.24
C GLY A 488 -7.54 5.58 38.55
N PHE A 489 -6.96 4.60 39.26
CA PHE A 489 -7.33 4.23 40.63
C PHE A 489 -6.87 5.28 41.66
N ASP A 490 -5.98 6.18 41.30
CA ASP A 490 -5.52 7.32 42.10
C ASP A 490 -6.48 8.54 42.00
N GLY A 491 -7.57 8.41 41.25
CA GLY A 491 -8.49 9.51 40.94
C GLY A 491 -8.03 10.41 39.79
N SER A 492 -6.89 10.13 39.17
CA SER A 492 -6.46 10.86 37.98
C SER A 492 -7.43 10.61 36.82
N ASN A 493 -7.66 11.67 36.05
CA ASN A 493 -8.46 11.59 34.83
C ASN A 493 -7.68 12.26 33.68
N SER A 494 -7.66 11.60 32.54
CA SER A 494 -7.14 12.14 31.29
C SER A 494 -8.24 12.06 30.24
N ASN A 495 -8.53 13.20 29.63
CA ASN A 495 -9.51 13.28 28.54
C ASN A 495 -8.82 13.87 27.31
N ARG A 496 -9.13 13.32 26.14
CA ARG A 496 -8.62 13.82 24.85
C ARG A 496 -9.72 13.80 23.82
N ALA A 497 -9.95 14.90 23.14
CA ALA A 497 -10.82 14.99 21.99
C ALA A 497 -9.97 15.39 20.76
N LEU A 498 -9.98 14.56 19.73
CA LEU A 498 -9.36 14.85 18.44
C LEU A 498 -10.46 15.09 17.44
N LEU A 499 -10.55 16.33 16.94
CA LEU A 499 -11.54 16.75 15.96
C LEU A 499 -10.82 17.08 14.67
N SER A 500 -11.36 16.71 13.53
CA SER A 500 -10.84 17.12 12.24
C SER A 500 -11.95 17.32 11.23
N TRP A 501 -11.76 18.29 10.37
CA TRP A 501 -12.57 18.54 9.19
C TRP A 501 -11.66 18.84 8.01
N ASN A 502 -11.97 18.24 6.87
CA ASN A 502 -11.25 18.49 5.63
C ASN A 502 -12.24 18.57 4.46
N LYS A 503 -12.00 19.51 3.56
CA LYS A 503 -12.75 19.63 2.33
C LYS A 503 -11.89 20.12 1.19
N ASN A 504 -12.01 19.45 0.06
CA ASN A 504 -11.43 19.86 -1.21
C ASN A 504 -12.50 20.61 -2.02
N PHE A 505 -12.27 21.88 -2.25
CA PHE A 505 -12.94 22.67 -3.27
C PHE A 505 -12.16 22.52 -4.59
N LYS A 506 -12.72 22.89 -5.72
CA LYS A 506 -12.10 22.64 -7.05
C LYS A 506 -10.58 22.92 -7.12
N LYS A 507 -10.11 24.01 -6.48
CA LYS A 507 -8.70 24.44 -6.49
C LYS A 507 -8.16 24.75 -5.09
N VAL A 508 -8.95 24.54 -4.05
CA VAL A 508 -8.58 24.91 -2.68
C VAL A 508 -8.89 23.73 -1.76
N SER A 509 -7.93 23.35 -0.93
CA SER A 509 -8.14 22.39 0.14
C SER A 509 -8.12 23.12 1.47
N VAL A 510 -9.09 22.85 2.32
CA VAL A 510 -9.17 23.40 3.67
C VAL A 510 -9.17 22.26 4.67
N SER A 511 -8.36 22.35 5.71
CA SER A 511 -8.37 21.44 6.84
C SER A 511 -8.33 22.20 8.16
N VAL A 512 -9.13 21.73 9.12
CA VAL A 512 -9.13 22.23 10.49
C VAL A 512 -9.07 21.02 11.41
N SER A 513 -8.19 21.09 12.41
CA SER A 513 -8.07 20.03 13.41
C SER A 513 -7.89 20.64 14.80
N ALA A 514 -8.40 19.96 15.80
CA ALA A 514 -8.24 20.34 17.19
C ALA A 514 -7.96 19.08 18.02
N ASP A 515 -6.88 19.11 18.79
CA ASP A 515 -6.52 18.12 19.80
C ASP A 515 -6.67 18.80 21.16
N ILE A 516 -7.75 18.46 21.86
CA ILE A 516 -8.15 19.10 23.11
C ILE A 516 -8.00 18.06 24.20
N GLY A 517 -7.12 18.32 25.16
CA GLY A 517 -6.83 17.38 26.22
C GLY A 517 -6.80 18.01 27.60
N SER A 518 -7.18 17.23 28.60
CA SER A 518 -6.96 17.54 30.01
C SER A 518 -6.29 16.35 30.68
N GLY A 519 -5.27 16.61 31.48
CA GLY A 519 -4.47 15.59 32.15
C GLY A 519 -2.97 15.97 32.13
N ARG A 520 -2.17 15.15 32.80
CA ARG A 520 -0.72 15.43 32.95
C ARG A 520 -0.03 15.35 31.58
N GLY A 521 0.65 16.43 31.16
CA GLY A 521 1.42 16.49 29.91
C GLY A 521 0.61 16.77 28.65
N MET A 522 -0.71 17.03 28.76
CA MET A 522 -1.55 17.40 27.63
C MET A 522 -1.66 18.92 27.48
N SER A 523 -1.68 19.38 26.26
CA SER A 523 -1.94 20.78 25.89
C SER A 523 -2.94 20.80 24.73
N ASN A 524 -3.81 21.82 24.74
CA ASN A 524 -4.74 22.01 23.64
C ASN A 524 -4.02 22.54 22.42
N LEU A 525 -4.23 21.91 21.28
CA LEU A 525 -3.65 22.28 20.00
C LEU A 525 -4.74 22.44 18.96
N TYR A 526 -4.77 23.58 18.31
CA TYR A 526 -5.67 23.89 17.21
C TYR A 526 -4.84 24.11 15.94
N TYR A 527 -5.28 23.57 14.85
CA TYR A 527 -4.63 23.67 13.55
C TYR A 527 -5.65 24.04 12.49
N ALA A 528 -5.31 25.00 11.66
CA ALA A 528 -6.05 25.36 10.45
C ALA A 528 -5.08 25.47 9.28
N ASN A 529 -5.48 24.98 8.14
CA ASN A 529 -4.71 25.05 6.89
C ASN A 529 -5.63 25.31 5.72
N ILE A 530 -5.19 26.16 4.83
CA ILE A 530 -5.74 26.36 3.50
C ILE A 530 -4.63 26.20 2.48
N SER A 531 -4.84 25.36 1.49
CA SER A 531 -3.85 25.11 0.43
C SER A 531 -4.46 25.23 -0.95
N PHE A 532 -3.68 25.73 -1.90
CA PHE A 532 -4.06 25.87 -3.28
C PHE A 532 -2.89 25.59 -4.22
N PRO A 533 -3.14 24.97 -5.38
CA PRO A 533 -2.10 24.69 -6.36
C PRO A 533 -1.63 26.00 -7.02
N ILE A 534 -0.34 26.06 -7.33
CA ILE A 534 0.28 27.14 -8.09
C ILE A 534 0.89 26.56 -9.36
N GLY A 535 0.48 27.13 -10.50
CA GLY A 535 0.97 26.69 -11.81
C GLY A 535 0.43 25.33 -12.21
N ASP A 536 0.95 24.82 -13.32
CA ASP A 536 0.55 23.52 -13.91
C ASP A 536 1.38 22.35 -13.35
N ASN A 537 2.41 22.62 -12.57
CA ASN A 537 3.41 21.66 -12.10
C ASN A 537 3.29 21.41 -10.60
N ALA A 538 2.29 20.65 -10.16
CA ALA A 538 2.22 20.02 -8.83
C ALA A 538 2.80 20.80 -7.62
N GLY A 539 2.87 22.15 -7.71
CA GLY A 539 3.28 23.04 -6.61
C GLY A 539 2.04 23.50 -5.81
N TYR A 540 2.18 23.55 -4.48
CA TYR A 540 1.12 23.99 -3.57
C TYR A 540 1.64 25.08 -2.64
N VAL A 541 0.85 26.11 -2.45
CA VAL A 541 1.04 27.06 -1.36
C VAL A 541 -0.02 26.78 -0.31
N SER A 542 0.41 26.71 0.93
CA SER A 542 -0.45 26.53 2.09
C SER A 542 -0.23 27.65 3.08
N ALA A 543 -1.30 28.24 3.60
CA ALA A 543 -1.29 29.05 4.80
C ALA A 543 -1.78 28.19 5.96
N ASN A 544 -1.02 28.18 7.05
CA ASN A 544 -1.35 27.39 8.23
C ASN A 544 -1.30 28.24 9.49
N ALA A 545 -2.08 27.85 10.48
CA ALA A 545 -2.07 28.45 11.80
C ALA A 545 -2.17 27.33 12.85
N PHE A 546 -1.33 27.46 13.89
CA PHE A 546 -1.36 26.62 15.08
C PHE A 546 -1.64 27.49 16.29
N ARG A 547 -2.43 26.98 17.23
CA ARG A 547 -2.61 27.62 18.54
C ARG A 547 -2.45 26.58 19.63
N THR A 548 -1.57 26.87 20.61
CA THR A 548 -1.33 26.05 21.80
C THR A 548 -1.31 26.97 23.01
N GLY A 549 -2.30 26.83 23.90
CA GLY A 549 -2.48 27.78 25.02
C GLY A 549 -2.63 29.21 24.51
N ASP A 550 -1.78 30.10 24.98
CA ASP A 550 -1.77 31.53 24.59
C ASP A 550 -0.87 31.81 23.37
N GLN A 551 -0.15 30.81 22.88
CA GLN A 551 0.73 30.97 21.73
C GLN A 551 0.01 30.62 20.43
N THR A 552 0.13 31.50 19.45
CA THR A 552 -0.35 31.26 18.08
C THR A 552 0.82 31.38 17.11
N GLN A 553 1.01 30.38 16.30
CA GLN A 553 1.98 30.37 15.20
C GLN A 553 1.21 30.39 13.88
N ALA A 554 1.51 31.34 13.02
CA ALA A 554 0.94 31.42 11.68
C ALA A 554 2.07 31.37 10.65
N GLY A 555 1.87 30.66 9.56
CA GLY A 555 2.92 30.48 8.58
C GLY A 555 2.41 30.20 7.18
N VAL A 556 3.33 30.26 6.25
CA VAL A 556 3.13 29.90 4.85
C VAL A 556 4.14 28.84 4.46
N THR A 557 3.71 27.84 3.75
CA THR A 557 4.53 26.77 3.21
C THR A 557 4.34 26.68 1.69
N TYR A 558 5.42 26.62 0.96
CA TYR A 558 5.44 26.19 -0.42
C TYR A 558 5.96 24.78 -0.51
N ASP A 559 5.18 23.87 -1.10
CA ASP A 559 5.55 22.48 -1.37
C ASP A 559 5.54 22.24 -2.87
N GLN A 560 6.62 21.64 -3.38
CA GLN A 560 6.80 21.30 -4.78
C GLN A 560 7.21 19.85 -4.94
N GLN A 561 6.40 19.08 -5.63
CA GLN A 561 6.80 17.80 -6.19
C GLN A 561 7.37 18.05 -7.60
N VAL A 562 8.70 18.02 -7.74
CA VAL A 562 9.38 18.30 -9.02
C VAL A 562 9.16 17.15 -10.01
N ASN A 563 9.21 15.91 -9.51
CA ASN A 563 8.94 14.69 -10.24
C ASN A 563 8.65 13.55 -9.25
N ASP A 564 8.42 12.34 -9.72
CA ASP A 564 8.13 11.17 -8.88
C ASP A 564 9.23 10.85 -7.86
N TYR A 565 10.43 11.40 -8.02
CA TYR A 565 11.62 11.06 -7.24
C TYR A 565 12.13 12.17 -6.35
N PHE A 566 11.69 13.39 -6.55
CA PHE A 566 12.20 14.54 -5.82
C PHE A 566 11.11 15.57 -5.55
N GLY A 567 11.02 15.99 -4.30
CA GLY A 567 10.20 17.07 -3.85
C GLY A 567 10.89 17.87 -2.75
N TYR A 568 10.49 19.11 -2.60
CA TYR A 568 10.97 19.97 -1.52
C TYR A 568 9.84 20.85 -0.99
N ASN A 569 10.02 21.31 0.25
CA ASN A 569 9.19 22.39 0.78
C ASN A 569 10.03 23.41 1.53
N VAL A 570 9.53 24.63 1.52
CA VAL A 570 10.04 25.73 2.32
C VAL A 570 8.90 26.40 3.06
N SER A 571 9.12 26.75 4.32
CA SER A 571 8.11 27.42 5.14
C SER A 571 8.68 28.53 5.97
N ALA A 572 7.87 29.53 6.21
CA ALA A 572 8.14 30.60 7.15
C ALA A 572 6.92 30.79 8.06
N ALA A 573 7.14 30.89 9.34
CA ALA A 573 6.09 31.07 10.32
C ALA A 573 6.51 32.10 11.38
N THR A 574 5.53 32.77 11.97
CA THR A 574 5.72 33.70 13.09
C THR A 574 4.88 33.25 14.28
N GLN A 575 5.40 33.45 15.47
CA GLN A 575 4.74 33.08 16.72
C GLN A 575 4.36 34.37 17.50
N ALA A 576 3.15 34.42 17.99
CA ALA A 576 2.63 35.49 18.82
C ALA A 576 2.04 34.92 20.14
N PRO A 577 2.23 35.58 21.31
CA PRO A 577 3.08 36.72 21.51
C PRO A 577 4.58 36.35 21.45
N GLY A 578 5.45 37.33 21.24
CA GLY A 578 6.90 37.16 21.22
C GLY A 578 7.54 37.42 19.87
N GLY A 579 6.80 37.31 18.76
CA GLY A 579 7.30 37.63 17.42
C GLY A 579 8.42 36.72 16.92
N HIS A 580 8.62 35.54 17.53
CA HIS A 580 9.62 34.58 17.08
C HIS A 580 9.28 34.06 15.70
N GLN A 581 10.27 34.06 14.83
CA GLN A 581 10.14 33.56 13.46
C GLN A 581 10.78 32.18 13.35
N ASN A 582 10.18 31.33 12.55
CA ASN A 582 10.65 29.98 12.28
C ASN A 582 10.71 29.77 10.76
N TYR A 583 11.86 29.35 10.26
CA TYR A 583 12.11 29.04 8.86
C TYR A 583 12.46 27.57 8.73
N THR A 584 11.78 26.86 7.87
CA THR A 584 12.06 25.45 7.62
C THR A 584 12.24 25.19 6.12
N ALA A 585 13.23 24.40 5.78
CA ALA A 585 13.43 23.86 4.45
C ALA A 585 13.58 22.33 4.56
N SER A 586 12.86 21.61 3.70
CA SER A 586 12.93 20.14 3.66
C SER A 586 13.05 19.64 2.23
N VAL A 587 13.76 18.55 2.06
CA VAL A 587 13.86 17.81 0.80
C VAL A 587 13.43 16.37 1.02
N ARG A 588 12.75 15.82 0.03
CA ARG A 588 12.37 14.40 -0.07
C ARG A 588 12.91 13.87 -1.38
N ALA A 589 13.64 12.78 -1.33
CA ALA A 589 14.15 12.14 -2.53
C ALA A 589 13.90 10.63 -2.47
N LEU A 590 13.52 10.10 -3.61
CA LEU A 590 13.39 8.65 -3.88
C LEU A 590 14.43 8.27 -4.95
N PRO A 591 15.75 8.35 -4.65
CA PRO A 591 16.76 7.91 -5.59
C PRO A 591 16.67 6.40 -5.67
N ARG A 592 16.22 5.87 -6.77
CA ARG A 592 15.99 4.45 -7.16
C ARG A 592 16.19 3.35 -6.11
N TYR A 593 17.09 3.54 -5.13
CA TYR A 593 17.59 2.50 -4.22
C TYR A 593 17.28 2.74 -2.74
N THR A 594 16.79 3.93 -2.38
CA THR A 594 16.52 4.31 -0.98
C THR A 594 15.51 5.45 -0.95
N GLN A 595 14.92 5.72 0.19
CA GLN A 595 14.19 6.96 0.48
C GLN A 595 15.08 7.85 1.34
N PHE A 596 15.26 9.09 0.95
CA PHE A 596 16.04 10.09 1.67
C PHE A 596 15.17 11.29 2.02
N GLY A 597 15.33 11.79 3.23
CA GLY A 597 14.73 13.03 3.70
C GLY A 597 15.75 13.86 4.45
N ALA A 598 15.71 15.18 4.27
CA ALA A 598 16.48 16.10 5.10
C ALA A 598 15.65 17.35 5.40
N THR A 599 15.79 17.87 6.63
CA THR A 599 15.10 19.09 7.08
C THR A 599 16.07 19.96 7.85
N ALA A 600 16.03 21.25 7.55
CA ALA A 600 16.71 22.29 8.31
C ALA A 600 15.69 23.30 8.83
N THR A 601 15.73 23.60 10.10
CA THR A 601 14.88 24.60 10.76
C THR A 601 15.77 25.61 11.48
N ALA A 602 15.47 26.88 11.32
CA ALA A 602 16.13 27.97 12.03
C ALA A 602 15.10 28.93 12.63
N THR A 603 15.36 29.43 13.85
CA THR A 603 14.48 30.36 14.53
C THR A 603 15.17 31.69 14.78
N SER A 604 14.40 32.76 14.90
CA SER A 604 14.94 34.11 15.14
C SER A 604 15.65 34.27 16.49
N ASP A 605 15.41 33.38 17.45
CA ASP A 605 16.11 33.29 18.75
C ASP A 605 17.39 32.43 18.72
N SER A 606 17.92 32.22 17.50
CA SER A 606 19.17 31.49 17.24
C SER A 606 19.13 29.99 17.53
N ALA A 607 17.95 29.40 17.68
CA ALA A 607 17.86 27.94 17.70
C ALA A 607 17.86 27.38 16.26
N GLN A 608 18.52 26.25 16.09
CA GLN A 608 18.64 25.55 14.80
C GLN A 608 18.44 24.05 15.00
N SER A 609 17.76 23.40 14.07
CA SER A 609 17.59 21.95 14.05
C SER A 609 17.84 21.40 12.65
N TYR A 610 18.63 20.37 12.57
CA TYR A 610 18.92 19.65 11.33
C TYR A 610 18.55 18.19 11.51
N SER A 611 17.81 17.64 10.59
CA SER A 611 17.50 16.21 10.57
C SER A 611 17.78 15.62 9.20
N ALA A 612 18.19 14.36 9.18
CA ALA A 612 18.31 13.57 7.97
C ALA A 612 17.80 12.15 8.24
N SER A 613 17.15 11.56 7.27
CA SER A 613 16.63 10.20 7.34
C SER A 613 16.95 9.41 6.09
N LEU A 614 17.15 8.10 6.25
CA LEU A 614 17.42 7.15 5.18
C LEU A 614 16.65 5.86 5.46
N THR A 615 15.81 5.43 4.53
CA THR A 615 14.99 4.22 4.69
C THR A 615 15.05 3.39 3.42
N GLY A 616 15.12 2.07 3.57
CA GLY A 616 15.14 1.15 2.43
C GLY A 616 15.39 -0.28 2.83
N GLY A 617 15.64 -1.10 1.82
CA GLY A 617 15.99 -2.51 1.99
C GLY A 617 17.00 -2.97 0.93
N VAL A 618 17.72 -4.02 1.26
CA VAL A 618 18.64 -4.72 0.36
C VAL A 618 18.28 -6.19 0.38
N ALA A 619 17.94 -6.75 -0.77
CA ALA A 619 17.85 -8.21 -0.94
C ALA A 619 19.15 -8.74 -1.56
N PHE A 620 19.51 -9.95 -1.24
CA PHE A 620 20.66 -10.63 -1.81
C PHE A 620 20.18 -11.81 -2.65
N ASP A 621 20.48 -11.77 -3.94
CA ASP A 621 20.33 -12.90 -4.87
C ASP A 621 21.69 -13.58 -5.05
N GLY A 622 21.96 -14.57 -4.22
CA GLY A 622 23.31 -15.07 -4.02
C GLY A 622 24.21 -14.01 -3.38
N MET A 623 25.30 -13.63 -4.06
CA MET A 623 26.20 -12.56 -3.60
C MET A 623 25.88 -11.18 -4.21
N HIS A 624 24.83 -11.04 -5.04
CA HIS A 624 24.46 -9.80 -5.68
C HIS A 624 23.45 -9.01 -4.84
N PRO A 625 23.77 -7.81 -4.34
CA PRO A 625 22.84 -6.96 -3.63
C PRO A 625 21.87 -6.30 -4.62
N LEU A 626 20.58 -6.35 -4.30
CA LEU A 626 19.50 -5.66 -4.99
C LEU A 626 18.87 -4.66 -4.03
N PHE A 627 19.04 -3.39 -4.31
CA PHE A 627 18.53 -2.31 -3.47
C PHE A 627 17.06 -2.00 -3.76
N SER A 628 16.32 -1.65 -2.72
CA SER A 628 14.94 -1.21 -2.78
C SER A 628 14.73 0.04 -1.96
N PRO A 629 13.99 1.02 -2.46
CA PRO A 629 13.57 2.16 -1.64
C PRO A 629 12.55 1.78 -0.56
N TYR A 630 12.05 0.56 -0.58
CA TYR A 630 11.08 0.05 0.40
C TYR A 630 11.65 -1.12 1.18
N ALA A 631 11.19 -1.25 2.43
CA ALA A 631 11.54 -2.39 3.27
C ALA A 631 11.07 -3.71 2.62
N ILE A 632 11.90 -4.73 2.72
CA ILE A 632 11.66 -6.06 2.18
C ILE A 632 10.90 -6.88 3.20
N GLY A 633 9.73 -7.38 2.81
CA GLY A 633 8.87 -8.22 3.65
C GLY A 633 9.33 -9.67 3.75
N ASP A 634 8.51 -10.48 4.41
CA ASP A 634 8.75 -11.92 4.51
C ASP A 634 8.73 -12.63 3.16
N THR A 635 7.87 -12.14 2.26
CA THR A 635 7.67 -12.67 0.92
C THR A 635 8.03 -11.60 -0.10
N TYR A 636 8.95 -11.90 -0.98
CA TYR A 636 9.42 -10.97 -2.00
C TYR A 636 9.81 -11.71 -3.29
N ALA A 637 10.07 -10.99 -4.36
CA ALA A 637 10.54 -11.59 -5.61
C ALA A 637 11.73 -10.83 -6.20
N VAL A 638 12.63 -11.59 -6.80
CA VAL A 638 13.66 -11.05 -7.69
C VAL A 638 13.08 -11.00 -9.10
N MET A 639 13.19 -9.84 -9.73
CA MET A 639 12.67 -9.58 -11.05
C MET A 639 13.82 -9.34 -12.03
N GLN A 640 13.66 -9.82 -13.27
CA GLN A 640 14.59 -9.61 -14.38
C GLN A 640 13.84 -8.99 -15.56
N ALA A 641 14.30 -7.86 -16.08
CA ALA A 641 13.76 -7.22 -17.28
C ALA A 641 14.82 -7.16 -18.38
N GLY A 642 15.19 -8.33 -18.89
CA GLY A 642 16.27 -8.44 -19.87
C GLY A 642 17.58 -7.85 -19.32
N ASP A 643 18.25 -7.01 -20.12
CA ASP A 643 19.44 -6.23 -19.78
C ASP A 643 19.13 -4.74 -19.49
N LEU A 644 17.85 -4.40 -19.29
CA LEU A 644 17.40 -3.02 -19.19
C LEU A 644 17.76 -2.43 -17.82
N SER A 645 18.75 -1.54 -17.80
CA SER A 645 19.11 -0.77 -16.62
C SER A 645 18.17 0.41 -16.41
N GLY A 646 17.74 0.62 -15.16
CA GLY A 646 16.89 1.75 -14.80
C GLY A 646 15.44 1.63 -15.26
N ALA A 647 15.00 0.46 -15.74
CA ALA A 647 13.61 0.21 -16.08
C ALA A 647 12.75 0.25 -14.82
N ARG A 648 11.64 0.99 -14.89
CA ARG A 648 10.70 1.15 -13.79
C ARG A 648 9.76 -0.05 -13.74
N ILE A 649 9.63 -0.68 -12.56
CA ILE A 649 8.67 -1.77 -12.32
C ILE A 649 7.74 -1.33 -11.20
N ILE A 650 6.44 -1.39 -11.43
CA ILE A 650 5.41 -1.09 -10.44
C ILE A 650 5.15 -2.37 -9.64
N THR A 651 5.26 -2.26 -8.33
CA THR A 651 5.02 -3.35 -7.37
C THR A 651 3.92 -2.95 -6.38
N PRO A 652 3.36 -3.89 -5.59
CA PRO A 652 2.41 -3.54 -4.52
C PRO A 652 2.93 -2.53 -3.51
N ALA A 653 4.25 -2.48 -3.29
CA ALA A 653 4.89 -1.53 -2.37
C ALA A 653 5.14 -0.16 -3.00
N GLY A 654 5.10 -0.06 -4.34
CA GLY A 654 5.42 1.13 -5.12
C GLY A 654 6.42 0.85 -6.25
N PRO A 655 6.87 1.89 -6.96
CA PRO A 655 7.81 1.74 -8.06
C PRO A 655 9.21 1.36 -7.58
N VAL A 656 9.84 0.40 -8.25
CA VAL A 656 11.24 0.02 -8.10
C VAL A 656 11.94 0.08 -9.46
N TRP A 657 13.27 0.09 -9.48
CA TRP A 657 14.04 0.22 -10.72
C TRP A 657 15.06 -0.89 -10.83
N THR A 658 15.28 -1.34 -12.05
CA THR A 658 16.31 -2.33 -12.36
C THR A 658 17.72 -1.74 -12.18
N ASP A 659 18.63 -2.58 -11.69
CA ASP A 659 20.05 -2.29 -11.59
C ASP A 659 20.73 -2.31 -12.98
N TYR A 660 22.05 -2.20 -13.01
CA TYR A 660 22.85 -2.23 -14.23
C TYR A 660 22.77 -3.58 -15.00
N SER A 661 22.32 -4.64 -14.35
CA SER A 661 22.14 -5.97 -14.93
C SER A 661 20.68 -6.30 -15.29
N GLY A 662 19.79 -5.32 -15.24
CA GLY A 662 18.36 -5.48 -15.51
C GLY A 662 17.60 -6.17 -14.39
N ARG A 663 18.13 -6.26 -13.15
CA ARG A 663 17.47 -6.89 -12.00
C ARG A 663 16.91 -5.88 -11.02
N ALA A 664 15.80 -6.24 -10.40
CA ALA A 664 15.18 -5.49 -9.33
C ALA A 664 14.57 -6.45 -8.30
N VAL A 665 14.16 -5.93 -7.15
CA VAL A 665 13.40 -6.67 -6.16
C VAL A 665 12.00 -6.10 -6.03
N ALA A 666 10.95 -6.96 -6.05
CA ALA A 666 9.62 -6.65 -5.57
C ALA A 666 9.61 -6.85 -4.05
N PRO A 667 9.69 -5.76 -3.24
CA PRO A 667 10.15 -5.87 -1.87
C PRO A 667 9.12 -6.48 -0.92
N ASN A 668 7.84 -6.35 -1.22
CA ASN A 668 6.78 -6.81 -0.33
C ASN A 668 5.60 -7.33 -1.16
N LEU A 669 5.49 -8.65 -1.24
CA LEU A 669 4.37 -9.33 -1.85
C LEU A 669 3.39 -9.75 -0.75
N THR A 670 2.10 -9.65 -1.02
CA THR A 670 1.09 -10.13 -0.09
C THR A 670 1.03 -11.65 -0.16
N PRO A 671 1.41 -12.37 0.92
CA PRO A 671 1.34 -13.82 0.92
C PRO A 671 -0.09 -14.30 0.66
N TYR A 672 -0.22 -15.39 -0.09
CA TYR A 672 -1.49 -16.06 -0.40
C TYR A 672 -2.50 -15.22 -1.18
N ARG A 673 -2.05 -14.13 -1.81
CA ARG A 673 -2.85 -13.28 -2.69
C ARG A 673 -2.07 -12.94 -3.95
N ASN A 674 -2.81 -12.69 -5.03
CA ASN A 674 -2.25 -12.26 -6.30
C ASN A 674 -1.52 -10.92 -6.14
N SER A 675 -0.22 -10.91 -6.40
CA SER A 675 0.60 -9.70 -6.44
C SER A 675 0.91 -9.36 -7.89
N ARG A 676 0.43 -8.20 -8.35
CA ARG A 676 0.68 -7.69 -9.70
C ARG A 676 2.01 -6.96 -9.75
N LEU A 677 2.81 -7.31 -10.74
CA LEU A 677 4.09 -6.70 -11.08
C LEU A 677 4.00 -6.21 -12.52
N GLU A 678 4.32 -4.94 -12.76
CA GLU A 678 4.14 -4.31 -14.08
C GLU A 678 5.40 -3.56 -14.49
N LEU A 679 5.98 -3.95 -15.61
CA LEU A 679 7.09 -3.23 -16.25
C LEU A 679 6.54 -1.99 -16.94
N GLY A 680 6.95 -0.80 -16.46
CA GLY A 680 6.61 0.46 -17.09
C GLY A 680 7.33 0.63 -18.42
N VAL A 681 6.59 1.04 -19.43
CA VAL A 681 7.16 1.31 -20.77
C VAL A 681 7.74 2.72 -20.90
N GLU A 682 7.39 3.60 -19.94
CA GLU A 682 7.88 4.97 -19.92
C GLU A 682 9.38 5.02 -19.62
N GLY A 683 10.14 5.73 -20.45
CA GLY A 683 11.59 5.87 -20.29
C GLY A 683 12.42 4.69 -20.75
N LEU A 684 11.80 3.65 -21.33
CA LEU A 684 12.55 2.59 -22.01
C LEU A 684 13.17 3.13 -23.32
N PRO A 685 14.33 2.60 -23.74
CA PRO A 685 14.89 2.87 -25.06
C PRO A 685 13.86 2.55 -26.17
N ARG A 686 13.83 3.34 -27.22
CA ARG A 686 12.83 3.22 -28.29
C ARG A 686 12.95 1.93 -29.10
N ASN A 687 14.09 1.28 -29.01
CA ASN A 687 14.39 0.00 -29.65
C ASN A 687 14.03 -1.21 -28.75
N VAL A 688 13.25 -1.01 -27.67
CA VAL A 688 12.83 -2.09 -26.77
C VAL A 688 11.35 -2.39 -26.96
N GLU A 689 11.05 -3.62 -27.29
CA GLU A 689 9.68 -4.17 -27.29
C GLU A 689 9.45 -4.98 -26.02
N VAL A 690 8.36 -4.70 -25.33
CA VAL A 690 7.91 -5.45 -24.15
C VAL A 690 6.76 -6.36 -24.55
N LYS A 691 7.02 -7.68 -24.60
CA LYS A 691 5.99 -8.67 -24.96
C LYS A 691 5.05 -8.99 -23.82
N ASP A 692 5.58 -9.07 -22.57
CA ASP A 692 4.81 -9.35 -21.37
C ASP A 692 5.14 -8.28 -20.31
N ALA A 693 4.36 -7.19 -20.29
CA ALA A 693 4.57 -6.09 -19.34
C ALA A 693 4.03 -6.39 -17.94
N VAL A 694 3.12 -7.36 -17.79
CA VAL A 694 2.43 -7.64 -16.54
C VAL A 694 2.62 -9.10 -16.16
N ASN A 695 3.10 -9.31 -14.93
CA ASN A 695 3.16 -10.62 -14.30
C ASN A 695 2.33 -10.60 -13.02
N VAL A 696 1.68 -11.72 -12.73
CA VAL A 696 0.95 -11.93 -11.48
C VAL A 696 1.58 -13.10 -10.75
N LEU A 697 1.97 -12.86 -9.51
CA LEU A 697 2.62 -13.86 -8.68
C LEU A 697 1.76 -14.20 -7.46
N ASP A 698 1.46 -15.48 -7.32
CA ASP A 698 0.84 -16.06 -6.13
C ASP A 698 1.92 -16.69 -5.27
N ALA A 699 2.30 -16.03 -4.20
CA ALA A 699 3.42 -16.43 -3.36
C ALA A 699 2.97 -16.86 -1.97
N GLY A 700 3.49 -17.94 -1.45
CA GLY A 700 3.33 -18.34 -0.05
C GLY A 700 4.23 -17.51 0.87
N ARG A 701 3.87 -17.44 2.16
CA ARG A 701 4.70 -16.73 3.15
C ARG A 701 6.11 -17.32 3.22
N GLY A 702 7.10 -16.44 3.20
CA GLY A 702 8.52 -16.81 3.27
C GLY A 702 9.14 -17.22 1.95
N SER A 703 8.35 -17.27 0.86
CA SER A 703 8.90 -17.58 -0.45
C SER A 703 9.68 -16.43 -1.07
N VAL A 704 10.71 -16.77 -1.85
CA VAL A 704 11.46 -15.85 -2.69
C VAL A 704 11.16 -16.18 -4.15
N GLY A 705 10.25 -15.41 -4.74
CA GLY A 705 9.81 -15.58 -6.13
C GLY A 705 10.88 -15.12 -7.14
N ARG A 706 10.76 -15.62 -8.36
CA ARG A 706 11.55 -15.16 -9.52
C ARG A 706 10.60 -14.83 -10.66
N VAL A 707 10.74 -13.65 -11.22
CA VAL A 707 9.89 -13.16 -12.31
C VAL A 707 10.76 -12.59 -13.42
N ALA A 708 10.55 -13.01 -14.65
CA ALA A 708 11.20 -12.48 -15.81
C ALA A 708 10.18 -11.78 -16.73
N PHE A 709 10.45 -10.52 -17.05
CA PHE A 709 9.72 -9.79 -18.07
C PHE A 709 10.37 -10.04 -19.43
N LYS A 710 9.56 -10.31 -20.44
CA LYS A 710 10.05 -10.49 -21.81
C LYS A 710 10.19 -9.14 -22.49
N ALA A 711 11.29 -8.47 -22.22
CA ALA A 711 11.69 -7.26 -22.90
C ALA A 711 12.86 -7.59 -23.85
N VAL A 712 12.70 -7.30 -25.12
CA VAL A 712 13.65 -7.64 -26.18
C VAL A 712 14.04 -6.36 -26.91
N ARG A 713 15.35 -6.18 -27.13
CA ARG A 713 15.81 -5.12 -28.03
C ARG A 713 15.55 -5.53 -29.46
N ILE A 714 14.76 -4.72 -30.17
CA ILE A 714 14.48 -4.90 -31.59
C ILE A 714 15.10 -3.75 -32.33
N ARG A 715 15.85 -4.07 -33.37
CA ARG A 715 16.44 -3.09 -34.28
C ARG A 715 15.59 -3.01 -35.52
N HIS A 716 14.82 -1.95 -35.66
CA HIS A 716 14.05 -1.66 -36.87
C HIS A 716 14.93 -1.00 -37.91
N LEU A 717 14.83 -1.46 -39.13
CA LEU A 717 15.52 -0.93 -40.30
C LEU A 717 14.48 -0.35 -41.24
N LEU A 718 14.71 0.87 -41.72
CA LEU A 718 13.99 1.49 -42.82
C LEU A 718 14.98 1.60 -44.00
N LEU A 719 14.94 0.60 -44.89
CA LEU A 719 15.85 0.49 -46.02
C LEU A 719 15.22 1.10 -47.25
N GLU A 720 15.94 1.96 -47.97
CA GLU A 720 15.60 2.33 -49.33
C GLU A 720 16.14 1.24 -50.25
N VAL A 721 15.25 0.50 -50.93
CA VAL A 721 15.60 -0.67 -51.72
C VAL A 721 15.33 -0.40 -53.21
N ARG A 722 16.36 -0.47 -54.04
CA ARG A 722 16.25 -0.31 -55.48
C ARG A 722 16.82 -1.53 -56.19
N ASP A 723 16.38 -1.78 -57.40
CA ASP A 723 17.00 -2.82 -58.23
C ASP A 723 18.41 -2.41 -58.68
N ALA A 724 19.11 -3.33 -59.36
CA ALA A 724 20.45 -3.10 -59.87
C ALA A 724 20.55 -1.96 -60.93
N GLN A 725 19.45 -1.52 -61.52
CA GLN A 725 19.29 -0.43 -62.46
C GLN A 725 18.80 0.88 -61.78
N GLY A 726 18.62 0.86 -60.46
CA GLY A 726 18.12 2.03 -59.69
C GLY A 726 16.60 2.23 -59.75
N LYS A 727 15.84 1.29 -60.29
CA LYS A 727 14.36 1.36 -60.41
C LYS A 727 13.71 1.04 -59.06
N SER A 728 12.56 1.68 -58.83
CA SER A 728 11.76 1.43 -57.65
C SER A 728 11.20 0.01 -57.61
N LEU A 729 11.24 -0.60 -56.44
CA LEU A 729 10.65 -1.92 -56.10
C LEU A 729 9.34 -1.80 -55.28
N GLU A 730 8.70 -0.65 -55.32
CA GLU A 730 7.44 -0.41 -54.63
C GLU A 730 6.37 -1.49 -54.97
N GLY A 731 5.63 -2.00 -53.97
CA GLY A 731 4.67 -3.07 -54.16
C GLY A 731 5.28 -4.48 -54.13
N ALA A 732 6.58 -4.64 -54.22
CA ALA A 732 7.22 -5.96 -54.23
C ALA A 732 7.08 -6.68 -52.88
N SER A 733 6.78 -7.98 -52.92
CA SER A 733 6.72 -8.84 -51.74
C SER A 733 8.10 -9.20 -51.22
N VAL A 734 8.32 -9.14 -49.92
CA VAL A 734 9.59 -9.47 -49.26
C VAL A 734 9.43 -10.77 -48.47
N LEU A 735 10.31 -11.71 -48.70
CA LEU A 735 10.31 -13.02 -48.08
C LEU A 735 11.60 -13.23 -47.27
N ALA A 736 11.48 -13.89 -46.14
CA ALA A 736 12.61 -14.38 -45.36
C ALA A 736 13.38 -15.49 -46.13
N PRO A 737 14.63 -15.82 -45.73
CA PRO A 737 15.42 -16.87 -46.38
C PRO A 737 14.72 -18.24 -46.39
N ASP A 738 13.80 -18.50 -45.43
CA ASP A 738 12.98 -19.71 -45.37
C ASP A 738 11.73 -19.69 -46.28
N GLY A 739 11.54 -18.61 -47.06
CA GLY A 739 10.40 -18.42 -47.95
C GLY A 739 9.14 -17.85 -47.30
N ARG A 740 9.14 -17.56 -45.98
CA ARG A 740 8.03 -16.94 -45.26
C ARG A 740 7.86 -15.48 -45.68
N PHE A 741 6.63 -15.07 -45.97
CA PHE A 741 6.31 -13.68 -46.27
C PHE A 741 6.57 -12.79 -45.03
N LEU A 742 7.26 -11.69 -45.19
CA LEU A 742 7.55 -10.72 -44.18
C LEU A 742 6.72 -9.45 -44.30
N THR A 743 6.83 -8.78 -45.44
CA THR A 743 6.21 -7.47 -45.69
C THR A 743 6.18 -7.16 -47.18
N ILE A 744 5.76 -5.96 -47.54
CA ILE A 744 5.78 -5.41 -48.90
C ILE A 744 6.65 -4.15 -48.90
N VAL A 745 7.40 -3.91 -49.99
CA VAL A 745 8.13 -2.66 -50.17
C VAL A 745 7.11 -1.51 -50.31
N GLY A 746 7.15 -0.56 -49.39
CA GLY A 746 6.25 0.59 -49.35
C GLY A 746 6.59 1.67 -50.37
N PRO A 747 5.86 2.82 -50.28
CA PRO A 747 6.10 4.00 -51.13
C PRO A 747 7.57 4.46 -51.11
N GLU A 748 8.03 5.07 -52.18
CA GLU A 748 9.42 5.53 -52.33
C GLU A 748 10.45 4.40 -52.16
N SER A 749 10.07 3.15 -52.44
CA SER A 749 10.93 1.98 -52.29
C SER A 749 11.42 1.73 -50.85
N LYS A 750 10.68 2.18 -49.86
CA LYS A 750 11.02 2.01 -48.44
C LYS A 750 10.57 0.65 -47.94
N LEU A 751 11.52 -0.09 -47.38
CA LEU A 751 11.30 -1.39 -46.75
C LEU A 751 11.52 -1.28 -45.27
N PHE A 752 10.47 -1.57 -44.47
CA PHE A 752 10.55 -1.65 -43.02
C PHE A 752 10.64 -3.11 -42.57
N VAL A 753 11.75 -3.48 -41.94
CA VAL A 753 12.06 -4.84 -41.46
C VAL A 753 12.92 -4.77 -40.20
N ASP A 754 12.98 -5.89 -39.48
CA ASP A 754 13.84 -6.01 -38.30
C ASP A 754 15.23 -6.54 -38.70
N ALA A 755 16.27 -6.07 -38.00
CA ALA A 755 17.64 -6.45 -38.28
C ALA A 755 17.92 -7.95 -38.11
N ASP A 756 17.20 -8.62 -37.18
CA ASP A 756 17.30 -10.05 -36.93
C ASP A 756 16.84 -10.90 -38.13
N GLN A 757 15.99 -10.35 -39.02
CA GLN A 757 15.53 -11.04 -40.24
C GLN A 757 16.65 -11.27 -41.24
N PHE A 758 17.77 -10.52 -41.13
CA PHE A 758 18.98 -10.72 -41.92
C PHE A 758 19.97 -11.73 -41.29
N ALA A 759 19.70 -12.18 -40.03
CA ALA A 759 20.64 -13.07 -39.34
C ALA A 759 20.83 -14.43 -40.05
N ASN A 760 19.80 -14.91 -40.75
CA ASN A 760 19.75 -16.21 -41.41
C ASN A 760 20.04 -16.12 -42.95
N GLY A 761 20.39 -14.94 -43.46
CA GLY A 761 20.71 -14.74 -44.85
C GLY A 761 20.03 -13.55 -45.52
N ALA A 762 20.11 -13.48 -46.86
CA ALA A 762 19.53 -12.40 -47.64
C ALA A 762 17.99 -12.49 -47.69
N LEU A 763 17.32 -11.35 -47.68
CA LEU A 763 15.87 -11.28 -47.90
C LEU A 763 15.57 -11.34 -49.40
N GLN A 764 14.63 -12.18 -49.82
CA GLN A 764 14.18 -12.28 -51.18
C GLN A 764 13.09 -11.26 -51.47
N VAL A 765 13.26 -10.46 -52.52
CA VAL A 765 12.24 -9.51 -52.99
C VAL A 765 11.67 -10.04 -54.31
N LYS A 766 10.35 -10.14 -54.37
CA LYS A 766 9.60 -10.58 -55.57
C LYS A 766 8.72 -9.43 -56.04
N PRO A 767 9.14 -8.70 -57.12
CA PRO A 767 8.29 -7.71 -57.75
C PRO A 767 7.11 -8.37 -58.46
N GLU A 768 6.03 -7.64 -58.73
CA GLU A 768 4.88 -8.15 -59.49
C GLU A 768 5.26 -8.56 -60.90
N THR A 769 6.21 -7.82 -61.50
CA THR A 769 6.76 -8.09 -62.83
C THR A 769 8.26 -8.08 -62.79
N GLY A 770 8.92 -9.17 -63.22
CA GLY A 770 10.37 -9.31 -63.25
C GLY A 770 10.93 -10.48 -62.46
N SER A 771 12.23 -10.62 -62.40
CA SER A 771 12.91 -11.68 -61.66
C SER A 771 13.05 -11.33 -60.17
N ALA A 772 12.95 -12.32 -59.28
CA ALA A 772 13.25 -12.14 -57.85
C ALA A 772 14.74 -11.71 -57.67
N CYS A 773 14.97 -10.82 -56.74
CA CYS A 773 16.30 -10.36 -56.33
C CYS A 773 16.50 -10.54 -54.81
N PHE A 774 17.72 -10.39 -54.34
CA PHE A 774 18.09 -10.60 -52.94
C PHE A 774 18.73 -9.34 -52.34
N ILE A 775 18.30 -9.02 -51.13
CA ILE A 775 18.89 -7.94 -50.36
C ILE A 775 19.86 -8.54 -49.34
N HIS A 776 21.14 -8.14 -49.50
CA HIS A 776 22.17 -8.40 -48.50
C HIS A 776 22.43 -7.13 -47.73
N PHE A 777 22.08 -7.12 -46.44
CA PHE A 777 22.29 -5.97 -45.58
C PHE A 777 22.95 -6.40 -44.27
N LYS A 778 23.94 -5.67 -43.83
CA LYS A 778 24.62 -5.86 -42.55
C LYS A 778 24.33 -4.64 -41.71
N PRO A 779 23.55 -4.79 -40.63
CA PRO A 779 23.25 -3.70 -39.70
C PRO A 779 24.53 -3.11 -39.08
N ASP A 780 24.50 -1.83 -38.73
CA ASP A 780 25.60 -1.16 -38.03
C ASP A 780 26.00 -1.90 -36.75
N ALA A 781 27.29 -1.94 -36.45
CA ALA A 781 27.80 -2.56 -35.22
C ALA A 781 27.43 -1.75 -33.95
N HIS A 782 27.19 -0.44 -34.09
CA HIS A 782 26.91 0.49 -33.00
C HIS A 782 25.61 1.25 -33.26
N PRO A 783 24.43 0.64 -33.03
CA PRO A 783 23.16 1.30 -33.26
C PRO A 783 22.96 2.48 -32.28
N ASP A 784 22.21 3.48 -32.72
CA ASP A 784 21.70 4.51 -31.82
C ASP A 784 20.51 3.94 -31.06
N ASP A 785 20.68 3.70 -29.76
CA ASP A 785 19.64 3.17 -28.88
C ASP A 785 18.38 4.07 -28.72
N ASN A 786 18.50 5.35 -29.15
CA ASN A 786 17.40 6.31 -29.11
C ASN A 786 16.67 6.44 -30.46
N ALA A 787 17.22 5.88 -31.56
CA ALA A 787 16.55 5.87 -32.83
C ALA A 787 15.40 4.86 -32.86
N ILE A 788 14.26 5.26 -33.46
CA ILE A 788 13.13 4.35 -33.68
C ILE A 788 13.48 3.31 -34.73
N TYR A 789 14.25 3.71 -35.75
CA TYR A 789 14.70 2.86 -36.82
C TYR A 789 16.04 3.41 -37.37
N GLU A 790 16.83 2.52 -37.92
CA GLU A 790 18.04 2.85 -38.66
C GLU A 790 17.71 3.02 -40.15
N THR A 791 18.22 4.06 -40.80
CA THR A 791 17.99 4.28 -42.21
C THR A 791 19.23 3.91 -43.00
N ALA A 792 19.06 3.17 -44.10
CA ALA A 792 20.13 2.88 -45.05
C ALA A 792 19.57 2.67 -46.47
N SER A 793 20.42 2.78 -47.43
CA SER A 793 20.08 2.43 -48.80
C SER A 793 20.79 1.13 -49.17
N THR A 794 20.09 0.25 -49.85
CA THR A 794 20.65 -1.03 -50.32
C THR A 794 20.10 -1.37 -51.72
N MET A 795 20.86 -2.16 -52.43
CA MET A 795 20.44 -2.65 -53.74
C MET A 795 19.99 -4.09 -53.67
N CYS A 796 18.92 -4.40 -54.38
CA CYS A 796 18.47 -5.75 -54.60
C CYS A 796 19.20 -6.33 -55.84
N ALA A 797 20.05 -7.31 -55.63
CA ALA A 797 20.84 -7.93 -56.68
C ALA A 797 20.28 -9.29 -57.09
N GLY A 798 20.38 -9.66 -58.35
CA GLY A 798 20.14 -11.05 -58.80
C GLY A 798 21.18 -11.99 -58.16
N ASN A 799 20.78 -13.25 -57.99
CA ASN A 799 21.69 -14.27 -57.45
C ASN A 799 22.95 -14.41 -58.25
#